data_baa39e16734cc715e939c0e30d55a7e4
#
_entry.id   baa39e16734cc715e939c0e30d55a7e4
#
_cell.length_a   1.000
_cell.length_b   1.000
_cell.length_c   1.000
_cell.angle_alpha   90.00
_cell.angle_beta   90.00
_cell.angle_gamma   90.00
#
_symmetry.space_group_name_H-M   'P 1'
#
loop_
_entity.id
_entity.type
_entity.pdbx_description
1 polymer ?
#
loop_
_entity_poly.entity_id
_entity_poly.type
_entity_poly.pdbx_seq_one_letter_code
_entity_poly.pdbx_strand_id
1 'polypeptide(L)'
;LNKTIVLASALLLASVATAASLASGPSASSPVQVAAAAPEEGADIRISLFGQPFFGERGPLLADGVTLVPLRGIAEKLGAEVSWDEGARSVKLRKESSEIVLTLDSHDALKNDQPLRLEAVPRLVGDITMVPLRVIGESFDTIVTWDEATRTVAIDHLQSLPAVGSYDNYKALLEKAGQSRSGIAVSAGSMPASEGPMPVFVTDQLAKTAAPVAGAESPRAPAVSATKEKSEATSADYSKTNTQVEGVDEADVVKTDGTYLYQVNKDRIVIAKAVPAGQMSVASTVTFGGVFRPNELYVDDNRLVVVGSTSRNVTAEPVPMSNSASASPAVSQKMIAPIRPVSSAVKAIIYDITDKTAPKQIREVELDGNYVTSRKIGSALYLVTNKYAGYAYMTKKVAGSEQTDEASSSVPFYRDSAVSAESKSVDFPDIRYFPESPESNYMLVGGINLDRAEQPMDVAAYLGSGQNVFASGQNLYVAVGKTKALPTAGAAEPSGSDSAKRKIAPLSYETNTTVYKFRLEQGKTKFVTQGEVPGTALNQFSMDEHNGIFRIATTTGEIWRTDENTSKNNMYTLDEAMKPLGKLEGIAPGERIYSVRFMGNRAYMVTFKNTDPLFAIDLTNPSAPAVLGALKIPGYSDYLHPYDETHLIGFGKETAEIPLKGDASDPNRTVAYYQGMKLSLFDVTDVSKPVEMFKEVIGDRGTESELLHNHKALLFSKENNLLAFPVTVMEIPNKTAGADSVTAYGQFKFQGAYVYRLDLTNGFQLKAPITHLTEQELLKAGSSPYNNDRNVERVLYIGDTLYTLSKGLIKANDMTTMQEKGSLPIR
;
A
#
# COMPACT_ATOMS: atom_id res chain seq x y z
N LEU A 1 -44.67 12.17 44.61
CA LEU A 1 -44.85 13.62 44.83
C LEU A 1 -44.29 14.36 43.61
N ASN A 2 -45.15 14.71 42.66
CA ASN A 2 -45.65 16.06 42.34
C ASN A 2 -44.60 17.05 41.87
N LYS A 3 -44.68 17.78 40.78
CA LYS A 3 -45.74 18.28 39.82
C LYS A 3 -45.01 18.82 38.58
N THR A 4 -45.35 18.55 37.38
CA THR A 4 -46.33 19.18 36.50
C THR A 4 -46.20 20.69 36.29
N ILE A 5 -46.13 21.11 35.05
CA ILE A 5 -46.85 22.26 34.37
C ILE A 5 -46.04 22.56 33.06
N VAL A 6 -46.42 22.32 31.83
CA VAL A 6 -47.60 22.60 30.94
C VAL A 6 -47.57 23.99 30.28
N LEU A 7 -47.68 23.94 28.97
CA LEU A 7 -48.33 24.84 27.95
C LEU A 7 -47.64 26.18 27.61
N ALA A 8 -47.72 26.72 26.42
CA ALA A 8 -48.72 26.68 25.29
C ALA A 8 -48.06 27.23 24.01
N SER A 9 -48.26 26.68 22.88
CA SER A 9 -49.18 26.97 21.77
C SER A 9 -49.43 28.43 21.36
N ALA A 10 -49.21 28.77 20.09
CA ALA A 10 -50.11 29.60 19.32
C ALA A 10 -49.91 29.40 17.81
N LEU A 11 -50.89 28.85 17.17
CA LEU A 11 -51.21 28.89 15.75
C LEU A 11 -51.59 30.32 15.34
N LEU A 12 -51.40 30.66 14.09
CA LEU A 12 -52.37 31.42 13.32
C LEU A 12 -52.27 31.14 11.81
N LEU A 13 -53.40 30.82 11.30
CA LEU A 13 -53.83 30.42 9.96
C LEU A 13 -54.11 31.61 9.02
N ALA A 14 -54.23 31.23 7.75
CA ALA A 14 -55.15 31.70 6.71
C ALA A 14 -54.61 32.84 5.81
N SER A 15 -54.88 32.88 4.52
CA SER A 15 -55.95 32.31 3.68
C SER A 15 -55.65 32.49 2.20
N VAL A 16 -56.09 31.55 1.45
CA VAL A 16 -56.61 31.42 0.09
C VAL A 16 -57.03 32.70 -0.64
N ALA A 17 -56.67 32.83 -1.91
CA ALA A 17 -57.57 33.25 -2.96
C ALA A 17 -57.10 32.76 -4.34
N THR A 18 -57.97 32.03 -5.00
CA THR A 18 -58.03 31.57 -6.38
C THR A 18 -58.33 32.65 -7.37
N ALA A 19 -57.78 32.59 -8.58
CA ALA A 19 -58.51 32.83 -9.81
C ALA A 19 -57.77 32.32 -11.05
N ALA A 20 -58.48 31.56 -11.86
CA ALA A 20 -58.04 30.99 -13.14
C ALA A 20 -58.17 31.98 -14.26
N SER A 21 -57.40 31.85 -15.34
CA SER A 21 -57.91 31.73 -16.71
C SER A 21 -56.79 31.66 -17.78
N LEU A 22 -56.78 30.58 -18.54
CA LEU A 22 -56.57 30.36 -19.98
C LEU A 22 -55.83 31.41 -20.86
N ALA A 23 -54.79 31.06 -21.56
CA ALA A 23 -54.72 30.74 -22.99
C ALA A 23 -53.29 30.66 -23.58
N SER A 24 -53.02 29.54 -24.17
CA SER A 24 -52.33 29.19 -25.43
C SER A 24 -51.18 30.02 -26.01
N GLY A 25 -50.04 29.30 -26.28
CA GLY A 25 -49.17 29.54 -27.45
C GLY A 25 -47.68 29.37 -27.15
N PRO A 26 -46.90 28.65 -27.99
CA PRO A 26 -45.55 28.20 -27.66
C PRO A 26 -44.51 29.28 -27.93
N SER A 27 -43.55 29.40 -27.02
CA SER A 27 -42.31 30.15 -27.24
C SER A 27 -41.13 29.47 -26.59
N ALA A 28 -40.12 29.38 -27.39
CA ALA A 28 -38.73 28.94 -27.19
C ALA A 28 -38.20 28.87 -25.75
N SER A 29 -37.65 27.71 -25.45
CA SER A 29 -36.83 27.47 -24.25
C SER A 29 -35.51 28.23 -24.34
N SER A 30 -35.37 29.28 -23.56
CA SER A 30 -34.05 29.83 -23.20
C SER A 30 -33.38 28.94 -22.14
N PRO A 31 -32.07 28.75 -22.18
CA PRO A 31 -31.40 27.96 -21.16
C PRO A 31 -31.47 28.66 -19.80
N VAL A 32 -31.91 27.92 -18.79
CA VAL A 32 -31.84 28.36 -17.40
C VAL A 32 -30.37 28.47 -17.03
N GLN A 33 -29.87 29.70 -16.93
CA GLN A 33 -28.63 29.99 -16.23
C GLN A 33 -28.84 29.63 -14.75
N VAL A 34 -28.23 28.56 -14.31
CA VAL A 34 -28.06 28.30 -12.89
C VAL A 34 -27.12 29.41 -12.37
N ALA A 35 -27.68 30.38 -11.67
CA ALA A 35 -26.92 31.40 -11.00
C ALA A 35 -26.00 30.67 -9.97
N ALA A 36 -24.70 30.78 -10.17
CA ALA A 36 -23.74 30.36 -9.18
C ALA A 36 -24.07 31.07 -7.85
N ALA A 37 -24.20 30.33 -6.78
CA ALA A 37 -24.41 30.90 -5.45
C ALA A 37 -23.33 31.95 -5.16
N ALA A 38 -23.75 33.11 -4.66
CA ALA A 38 -22.82 34.16 -4.26
C ALA A 38 -21.89 33.58 -3.18
N PRO A 39 -20.56 33.84 -3.22
CA PRO A 39 -19.63 33.35 -2.22
C PRO A 39 -19.99 33.93 -0.85
N GLU A 40 -20.15 33.06 0.14
CA GLU A 40 -20.35 33.50 1.53
C GLU A 40 -19.04 34.11 2.05
N GLU A 41 -19.11 35.31 2.65
CA GLU A 41 -17.96 35.86 3.36
C GLU A 41 -17.62 34.95 4.53
N GLY A 42 -16.42 34.38 4.51
CA GLY A 42 -15.90 33.52 5.59
C GLY A 42 -15.55 34.37 6.82
N ALA A 43 -16.53 34.99 7.44
CA ALA A 43 -16.39 35.99 8.51
C ALA A 43 -15.58 35.53 9.73
N ASP A 44 -15.24 34.25 9.84
CA ASP A 44 -14.52 33.67 11.00
C ASP A 44 -13.28 32.85 10.64
N ILE A 45 -12.87 32.79 9.38
CA ILE A 45 -11.65 32.02 9.00
C ILE A 45 -10.43 32.91 9.23
N ARG A 46 -9.49 32.39 9.99
CA ARG A 46 -8.19 33.03 10.27
C ARG A 46 -7.12 32.39 9.42
N ILE A 47 -6.08 33.16 9.08
CA ILE A 47 -4.89 32.64 8.40
C ILE A 47 -3.69 32.86 9.30
N SER A 48 -2.89 31.83 9.48
CA SER A 48 -1.59 31.89 10.14
C SER A 48 -0.50 31.56 9.11
N LEU A 49 0.51 32.39 9.02
CA LEU A 49 1.70 32.18 8.19
C LEU A 49 2.91 32.00 9.11
N PHE A 50 3.52 30.81 9.07
CA PHE A 50 4.69 30.47 9.89
C PHE A 50 4.50 30.79 11.38
N GLY A 51 3.32 30.40 11.90
CA GLY A 51 2.93 30.63 13.29
C GLY A 51 2.53 32.06 13.63
N GLN A 52 2.48 32.99 12.66
CA GLN A 52 2.05 34.36 12.85
C GLN A 52 0.71 34.65 12.19
N PRO A 53 -0.22 35.37 12.85
CA PRO A 53 -1.48 35.75 12.23
C PRO A 53 -1.22 36.57 10.95
N PHE A 54 -1.93 36.20 9.86
CA PHE A 54 -1.86 36.93 8.60
C PHE A 54 -3.15 37.75 8.39
N PHE A 55 -2.98 39.02 8.11
CA PHE A 55 -4.08 39.92 7.75
C PHE A 55 -3.82 40.45 6.34
N GLY A 56 -4.63 39.93 5.37
CA GLY A 56 -4.60 40.40 3.98
C GLY A 56 -5.44 41.67 3.76
N GLU A 57 -5.39 42.20 2.54
CA GLU A 57 -6.21 43.35 2.11
C GLU A 57 -7.72 43.04 2.17
N ARG A 58 -8.06 41.78 2.12
CA ARG A 58 -9.41 41.20 2.28
C ARG A 58 -9.33 39.90 3.07
N GLY A 59 -10.39 39.60 3.83
CA GLY A 59 -10.54 38.32 4.50
C GLY A 59 -10.69 37.15 3.53
N PRO A 60 -10.42 35.90 3.97
CA PRO A 60 -10.65 34.71 3.16
C PRO A 60 -12.13 34.54 2.85
N LEU A 61 -12.42 33.90 1.71
CA LEU A 61 -13.76 33.55 1.26
C LEU A 61 -13.90 32.02 1.20
N LEU A 62 -15.07 31.51 1.53
CA LEU A 62 -15.40 30.12 1.29
C LEU A 62 -16.20 30.01 -0.03
N ALA A 63 -15.71 29.22 -0.97
CA ALA A 63 -16.39 28.95 -2.23
C ALA A 63 -16.31 27.46 -2.54
N ASP A 64 -17.47 26.83 -2.71
CA ASP A 64 -17.56 25.39 -3.01
C ASP A 64 -16.81 24.49 -1.98
N GLY A 65 -16.81 24.91 -0.70
CA GLY A 65 -16.07 24.22 0.38
C GLY A 65 -14.55 24.48 0.41
N VAL A 66 -14.05 25.32 -0.49
CA VAL A 66 -12.61 25.65 -0.60
C VAL A 66 -12.36 27.07 -0.10
N THR A 67 -11.32 27.24 0.70
CA THR A 67 -10.89 28.59 1.17
C THR A 67 -10.12 29.31 0.08
N LEU A 68 -10.70 30.41 -0.41
CA LEU A 68 -10.03 31.34 -1.31
C LEU A 68 -9.41 32.50 -0.51
N VAL A 69 -8.24 32.94 -0.93
CA VAL A 69 -7.45 33.99 -0.26
C VAL A 69 -6.95 35.04 -1.23
N PRO A 70 -6.67 36.26 -0.74
CA PRO A 70 -6.00 37.27 -1.54
C PRO A 70 -4.62 36.78 -2.00
N LEU A 71 -4.44 36.65 -3.31
CA LEU A 71 -3.26 36.02 -3.90
C LEU A 71 -1.98 36.74 -3.51
N ARG A 72 -1.91 38.06 -3.82
CA ARG A 72 -0.67 38.80 -3.78
C ARG A 72 -0.04 38.79 -2.39
N GLY A 73 -0.83 39.10 -1.37
CA GLY A 73 -0.29 39.21 -0.01
C GLY A 73 0.31 37.92 0.54
N ILE A 74 -0.29 36.77 0.19
CA ILE A 74 0.24 35.45 0.60
C ILE A 74 1.44 35.05 -0.26
N ALA A 75 1.36 35.20 -1.60
CA ALA A 75 2.44 34.84 -2.50
C ALA A 75 3.73 35.62 -2.20
N GLU A 76 3.64 36.91 -1.96
CA GLU A 76 4.80 37.75 -1.58
C GLU A 76 5.40 37.33 -0.22
N LYS A 77 4.55 36.98 0.76
CA LYS A 77 5.02 36.45 2.05
C LYS A 77 5.68 35.09 1.94
N LEU A 78 5.28 34.27 0.96
CA LEU A 78 5.94 33.03 0.62
C LEU A 78 7.23 33.22 -0.22
N GLY A 79 7.56 34.47 -0.59
CA GLY A 79 8.74 34.82 -1.38
C GLY A 79 8.57 34.61 -2.88
N ALA A 80 7.33 34.57 -3.37
CA ALA A 80 7.03 34.42 -4.80
C ALA A 80 6.80 35.79 -5.47
N GLU A 81 7.32 35.95 -6.68
CA GLU A 81 7.01 37.09 -7.56
C GLU A 81 5.63 36.86 -8.22
N VAL A 82 4.82 37.92 -8.26
CA VAL A 82 3.47 37.87 -8.83
C VAL A 82 3.42 38.77 -10.06
N SER A 83 3.05 38.22 -11.22
CA SER A 83 2.83 38.95 -12.46
C SER A 83 1.44 38.65 -13.04
N TRP A 84 0.84 39.67 -13.67
CA TRP A 84 -0.48 39.57 -14.29
C TRP A 84 -0.36 39.63 -15.82
N ASP A 85 -1.02 38.72 -16.50
CA ASP A 85 -1.18 38.72 -17.95
C ASP A 85 -2.66 39.10 -18.29
N GLU A 86 -2.85 40.29 -18.80
CA GLU A 86 -4.19 40.81 -19.12
C GLU A 86 -4.81 40.10 -20.34
N GLY A 87 -3.97 39.71 -21.30
CA GLY A 87 -4.45 39.03 -22.52
C GLY A 87 -4.96 37.61 -22.24
N ALA A 88 -4.28 36.91 -21.40
CA ALA A 88 -4.63 35.55 -20.97
C ALA A 88 -5.57 35.52 -19.75
N ARG A 89 -5.84 36.69 -19.13
CA ARG A 89 -6.56 36.79 -17.84
C ARG A 89 -5.98 35.83 -16.79
N SER A 90 -4.67 35.78 -16.70
CA SER A 90 -3.98 34.83 -15.82
C SER A 90 -2.98 35.50 -14.92
N VAL A 91 -2.77 34.88 -13.76
CA VAL A 91 -1.71 35.28 -12.82
C VAL A 91 -0.61 34.25 -12.85
N LYS A 92 0.60 34.70 -13.03
CA LYS A 92 1.80 33.91 -12.97
C LYS A 92 2.54 34.21 -11.65
N LEU A 93 2.84 33.14 -10.90
CA LEU A 93 3.61 33.17 -9.66
C LEU A 93 4.92 32.45 -9.90
N ARG A 94 6.02 33.01 -9.44
CA ARG A 94 7.35 32.43 -9.60
C ARG A 94 8.16 32.51 -8.30
N LYS A 95 8.73 31.40 -7.91
CA LYS A 95 9.69 31.32 -6.80
C LYS A 95 10.77 30.30 -7.15
N GLU A 96 12.03 30.74 -7.22
CA GLU A 96 13.15 29.90 -7.61
C GLU A 96 12.91 29.16 -8.94
N SER A 97 12.82 27.80 -8.91
CA SER A 97 12.52 26.96 -10.06
C SER A 97 11.04 26.60 -10.18
N SER A 98 10.18 27.05 -9.27
CA SER A 98 8.75 26.75 -9.27
C SER A 98 7.97 27.91 -9.90
N GLU A 99 7.15 27.58 -10.89
CA GLU A 99 6.27 28.50 -11.56
C GLU A 99 4.83 27.95 -11.57
N ILE A 100 3.86 28.78 -11.26
CA ILE A 100 2.44 28.42 -11.36
C ILE A 100 1.69 29.50 -12.15
N VAL A 101 0.81 29.08 -13.08
CA VAL A 101 -0.07 29.93 -13.85
C VAL A 101 -1.51 29.60 -13.53
N LEU A 102 -2.24 30.57 -12.99
CA LEU A 102 -3.65 30.45 -12.61
C LEU A 102 -4.49 31.30 -13.54
N THR A 103 -5.42 30.70 -14.27
CA THR A 103 -6.34 31.42 -15.15
C THR A 103 -7.63 31.76 -14.39
N LEU A 104 -8.07 33.02 -14.44
CA LEU A 104 -9.32 33.42 -13.79
C LEU A 104 -10.51 32.67 -14.39
N ASP A 105 -11.43 32.33 -13.51
CA ASP A 105 -12.69 31.64 -13.84
C ASP A 105 -12.47 30.24 -14.47
N SER A 106 -11.28 29.64 -14.31
CA SER A 106 -10.95 28.32 -14.82
C SER A 106 -10.49 27.38 -13.72
N HIS A 107 -10.88 26.10 -13.79
CA HIS A 107 -10.30 25.03 -12.96
C HIS A 107 -8.94 24.56 -13.47
N ASP A 108 -8.54 24.96 -14.67
CA ASP A 108 -7.27 24.54 -15.26
C ASP A 108 -6.18 25.57 -14.94
N ALA A 109 -5.08 25.06 -14.44
CA ALA A 109 -3.86 25.79 -14.10
C ALA A 109 -2.65 25.06 -14.65
N LEU A 110 -1.49 25.70 -14.64
CA LEU A 110 -0.23 25.08 -14.98
C LEU A 110 0.74 25.22 -13.81
N LYS A 111 1.42 24.14 -13.46
CA LYS A 111 2.57 24.14 -12.54
C LYS A 111 3.80 23.63 -13.29
N ASN A 112 4.81 24.48 -13.50
CA ASN A 112 6.02 24.14 -14.28
C ASN A 112 5.66 23.56 -15.66
N ASP A 113 4.73 24.22 -16.37
CA ASP A 113 4.18 23.84 -17.68
C ASP A 113 3.38 22.52 -17.68
N GLN A 114 3.07 21.97 -16.50
CA GLN A 114 2.23 20.78 -16.39
C GLN A 114 0.79 21.15 -16.01
N PRO A 115 -0.20 20.49 -16.61
CA PRO A 115 -1.60 20.72 -16.26
C PRO A 115 -1.86 20.39 -14.77
N LEU A 116 -2.52 21.33 -14.10
CA LEU A 116 -2.98 21.18 -12.71
C LEU A 116 -4.47 21.55 -12.66
N ARG A 117 -5.28 20.69 -12.08
CA ARG A 117 -6.70 20.97 -11.89
C ARG A 117 -6.94 21.53 -10.49
N LEU A 118 -7.64 22.67 -10.43
CA LEU A 118 -7.97 23.37 -9.21
C LEU A 118 -9.29 22.86 -8.61
N GLU A 119 -9.37 22.79 -7.29
CA GLU A 119 -10.59 22.43 -6.56
C GLU A 119 -11.67 23.54 -6.67
N ALA A 120 -11.25 24.81 -6.69
CA ALA A 120 -12.11 25.95 -6.94
C ALA A 120 -11.45 26.92 -7.92
N VAL A 121 -12.25 27.70 -8.65
CA VAL A 121 -11.74 28.63 -9.67
C VAL A 121 -11.14 29.88 -9.03
N PRO A 122 -9.98 30.38 -9.51
CA PRO A 122 -9.49 31.72 -9.20
C PRO A 122 -10.48 32.75 -9.70
N ARG A 123 -10.81 33.76 -8.88
CA ARG A 123 -11.79 34.78 -9.26
C ARG A 123 -11.38 36.16 -8.78
N LEU A 124 -11.85 37.16 -9.49
CA LEU A 124 -11.70 38.55 -9.11
C LEU A 124 -12.86 38.97 -8.20
N VAL A 125 -12.59 39.49 -7.02
CA VAL A 125 -13.59 40.01 -6.08
C VAL A 125 -13.24 41.45 -5.76
N GLY A 126 -13.96 42.38 -6.39
CA GLY A 126 -13.49 43.79 -6.54
C GLY A 126 -12.21 43.77 -7.39
N ASP A 127 -11.18 44.45 -6.92
CA ASP A 127 -9.85 44.50 -7.59
C ASP A 127 -8.86 43.47 -7.04
N ILE A 128 -9.31 42.50 -6.25
CA ILE A 128 -8.45 41.52 -5.56
C ILE A 128 -8.64 40.14 -6.20
N THR A 129 -7.57 39.54 -6.68
CA THR A 129 -7.57 38.17 -7.16
C THR A 129 -7.58 37.20 -5.96
N MET A 130 -8.65 36.43 -5.86
CA MET A 130 -8.85 35.39 -4.86
C MET A 130 -8.55 34.03 -5.47
N VAL A 131 -7.76 33.20 -4.78
CA VAL A 131 -7.29 31.91 -5.29
C VAL A 131 -7.39 30.82 -4.22
N PRO A 132 -7.50 29.55 -4.61
CA PRO A 132 -7.46 28.45 -3.67
C PRO A 132 -6.15 28.47 -2.87
N LEU A 133 -6.25 28.58 -1.55
CA LEU A 133 -5.08 28.73 -0.69
C LEU A 133 -4.10 27.57 -0.77
N ARG A 134 -4.64 26.36 -0.80
CA ARG A 134 -3.83 25.12 -0.83
C ARG A 134 -2.88 25.09 -2.02
N VAL A 135 -3.36 25.44 -3.20
CA VAL A 135 -2.55 25.43 -4.42
C VAL A 135 -1.34 26.35 -4.31
N ILE A 136 -1.49 27.54 -3.69
CA ILE A 136 -0.37 28.45 -3.49
C ILE A 136 0.62 27.92 -2.45
N GLY A 137 0.10 27.50 -1.30
CA GLY A 137 0.93 26.97 -0.23
C GLY A 137 1.77 25.77 -0.72
N GLU A 138 1.11 24.79 -1.28
CA GLU A 138 1.78 23.56 -1.74
C GLU A 138 2.71 23.77 -2.93
N SER A 139 2.49 24.80 -3.74
CA SER A 139 3.36 25.10 -4.86
C SER A 139 4.70 25.71 -4.44
N PHE A 140 4.81 26.26 -3.22
CA PHE A 140 5.99 26.95 -2.72
C PHE A 140 6.58 26.34 -1.44
N ASP A 141 6.54 25.01 -1.35
CA ASP A 141 7.19 24.23 -0.29
C ASP A 141 6.67 24.53 1.12
N THR A 142 5.37 24.73 1.23
CA THR A 142 4.70 24.86 2.52
C THR A 142 3.64 23.77 2.69
N ILE A 143 3.29 23.50 3.94
CA ILE A 143 2.16 22.66 4.31
C ILE A 143 1.00 23.57 4.72
N VAL A 144 -0.20 23.26 4.23
CA VAL A 144 -1.42 23.99 4.57
C VAL A 144 -2.28 23.09 5.43
N THR A 145 -2.62 23.54 6.64
CA THR A 145 -3.44 22.77 7.59
C THR A 145 -4.66 23.57 8.04
N TRP A 146 -5.74 22.88 8.39
CA TRP A 146 -6.96 23.48 8.93
C TRP A 146 -7.13 23.08 10.39
N ASP A 147 -7.34 24.04 11.27
CA ASP A 147 -7.71 23.83 12.67
C ASP A 147 -9.18 24.23 12.84
N GLU A 148 -10.03 23.21 12.99
CA GLU A 148 -11.47 23.38 13.13
C GLU A 148 -11.86 24.11 14.41
N ALA A 149 -11.13 23.90 15.52
CA ALA A 149 -11.44 24.48 16.81
C ALA A 149 -11.22 26.00 16.84
N THR A 150 -10.17 26.46 16.16
CA THR A 150 -9.81 27.89 16.05
C THR A 150 -10.26 28.52 14.74
N ARG A 151 -10.80 27.71 13.80
CA ARG A 151 -11.13 28.08 12.42
C ARG A 151 -9.96 28.78 11.73
N THR A 152 -8.77 28.21 11.88
CA THR A 152 -7.53 28.78 11.38
C THR A 152 -6.92 27.89 10.30
N VAL A 153 -6.62 28.48 9.13
CA VAL A 153 -5.73 27.87 8.14
C VAL A 153 -4.29 28.27 8.47
N ALA A 154 -3.45 27.30 8.80
CA ALA A 154 -2.03 27.54 9.03
C ALA A 154 -1.23 27.13 7.78
N ILE A 155 -0.28 28.01 7.40
CA ILE A 155 0.70 27.77 6.35
C ILE A 155 2.07 27.74 7.02
N ASP A 156 2.71 26.58 7.04
CA ASP A 156 3.99 26.36 7.71
C ASP A 156 5.03 25.83 6.73
N HIS A 157 6.30 25.98 7.07
CA HIS A 157 7.38 25.38 6.30
C HIS A 157 7.29 23.85 6.37
N LEU A 158 7.63 23.19 5.26
CA LEU A 158 7.84 21.74 5.29
C LEU A 158 8.91 21.41 6.35
N GLN A 159 8.64 20.39 7.15
CA GLN A 159 9.63 19.92 8.11
C GLN A 159 10.83 19.36 7.35
N SER A 160 12.03 19.58 7.85
CA SER A 160 13.24 18.98 7.30
C SER A 160 13.79 17.97 8.29
N LEU A 161 14.07 16.76 7.80
CA LEU A 161 14.80 15.79 8.59
C LEU A 161 16.26 16.20 8.70
N PRO A 162 16.91 15.99 9.87
CA PRO A 162 18.33 16.29 10.03
C PRO A 162 19.19 15.41 9.13
N ALA A 163 20.29 15.96 8.64
CA ALA A 163 21.30 15.24 7.89
C ALA A 163 22.19 14.40 8.81
N VAL A 164 22.62 13.24 8.33
CA VAL A 164 23.67 12.47 8.99
C VAL A 164 24.97 13.26 9.01
N GLY A 165 25.29 13.97 7.93
CA GLY A 165 26.33 14.97 7.84
C GLY A 165 27.75 14.43 7.77
N SER A 166 28.13 13.48 8.63
CA SER A 166 29.49 12.91 8.68
C SER A 166 29.48 11.45 9.08
N TYR A 167 30.59 10.77 8.77
CA TYR A 167 30.81 9.38 9.20
C TYR A 167 30.85 9.23 10.75
N ASP A 168 31.40 10.21 11.46
CA ASP A 168 31.45 10.14 12.92
C ASP A 168 30.05 10.26 13.54
N ASN A 169 29.20 11.14 13.01
CA ASN A 169 27.81 11.23 13.44
C ASN A 169 27.02 9.96 13.06
N TYR A 170 27.32 9.36 11.89
CA TYR A 170 26.74 8.06 11.52
C TYR A 170 27.04 6.98 12.55
N LYS A 171 28.31 6.88 13.00
CA LYS A 171 28.69 5.92 14.05
C LYS A 171 27.96 6.18 15.36
N ALA A 172 27.86 7.43 15.78
CA ALA A 172 27.13 7.82 17.01
C ALA A 172 25.64 7.44 16.93
N LEU A 173 25.00 7.62 15.77
CA LEU A 173 23.62 7.21 15.54
C LEU A 173 23.45 5.69 15.59
N LEU A 174 24.41 4.92 15.05
CA LEU A 174 24.39 3.46 15.13
C LEU A 174 24.57 2.95 16.56
N GLU A 175 25.44 3.57 17.34
CA GLU A 175 25.62 3.24 18.76
C GLU A 175 24.34 3.48 19.55
N LYS A 176 23.67 4.59 19.32
CA LYS A 176 22.36 4.91 19.91
C LYS A 176 21.31 3.86 19.51
N ALA A 177 21.28 3.44 18.25
CA ALA A 177 20.38 2.39 17.75
C ALA A 177 20.69 1.03 18.39
N GLY A 178 21.96 0.71 18.56
CA GLY A 178 22.43 -0.52 19.22
C GLY A 178 22.05 -0.59 20.69
N GLN A 179 22.15 0.51 21.42
CA GLN A 179 21.74 0.59 22.82
C GLN A 179 20.23 0.38 23.00
N SER A 180 19.43 0.90 22.11
CA SER A 180 17.97 0.70 22.12
C SER A 180 17.59 -0.78 21.87
N ARG A 181 18.39 -1.53 21.10
CA ARG A 181 18.19 -2.97 20.82
C ARG A 181 18.75 -3.89 21.89
N SER A 182 19.84 -3.52 22.59
CA SER A 182 20.47 -4.38 23.60
C SER A 182 19.58 -4.59 24.83
N GLY A 183 18.63 -3.69 25.09
CA GLY A 183 17.58 -3.91 26.08
C GLY A 183 16.59 -5.03 25.72
N ILE A 184 16.53 -5.43 24.46
CA ILE A 184 15.60 -6.43 23.91
C ILE A 184 16.27 -7.81 23.77
N ALA A 185 17.60 -7.87 23.66
CA ALA A 185 18.35 -9.08 23.26
C ALA A 185 18.66 -10.10 24.39
N VAL A 186 18.22 -9.88 25.63
CA VAL A 186 18.58 -10.77 26.76
C VAL A 186 17.67 -12.00 26.90
N SER A 187 16.73 -12.25 26.01
CA SER A 187 15.77 -13.37 26.15
C SER A 187 15.81 -14.45 25.06
N ALA A 188 16.81 -14.49 24.21
CA ALA A 188 16.98 -15.59 23.24
C ALA A 188 17.88 -16.73 23.74
N GLY A 189 17.98 -16.91 25.04
CA GLY A 189 18.75 -17.99 25.70
C GLY A 189 17.84 -19.19 25.98
N SER A 190 18.01 -20.27 25.21
CA SER A 190 17.69 -21.69 25.51
C SER A 190 16.33 -21.96 26.17
N MET A 191 15.32 -22.26 25.37
CA MET A 191 14.18 -23.06 25.81
C MET A 191 14.60 -24.54 25.88
N PRO A 192 14.31 -25.27 26.97
CA PRO A 192 14.49 -26.70 27.01
C PRO A 192 13.49 -27.39 26.08
N ALA A 193 14.00 -28.34 25.29
CA ALA A 193 13.15 -29.21 24.47
C ALA A 193 12.19 -29.97 25.37
N SER A 194 10.92 -29.69 25.35
CA SER A 194 9.87 -30.54 25.87
C SER A 194 9.26 -31.33 24.73
N GLU A 195 9.44 -32.63 24.76
CA GLU A 195 8.80 -33.56 23.85
C GLU A 195 7.28 -33.59 24.09
N GLY A 196 6.54 -33.02 23.18
CA GLY A 196 5.07 -33.10 23.06
C GLY A 196 4.63 -32.37 21.80
N PRO A 197 3.67 -32.87 21.03
CA PRO A 197 3.22 -32.19 19.82
C PRO A 197 2.47 -30.90 20.22
N MET A 198 3.17 -29.80 20.21
CA MET A 198 2.58 -28.46 20.29
C MET A 198 1.76 -28.21 19.02
N PRO A 199 0.57 -27.60 19.10
CA PRO A 199 -0.10 -27.08 17.92
C PRO A 199 0.83 -26.04 17.29
N VAL A 200 1.33 -26.34 16.12
CA VAL A 200 2.19 -25.46 15.34
C VAL A 200 1.35 -24.24 14.96
N PHE A 201 1.50 -23.17 15.73
CA PHE A 201 1.29 -21.85 15.17
C PHE A 201 2.38 -21.69 14.11
N VAL A 202 2.09 -22.06 12.89
CA VAL A 202 2.92 -21.70 11.76
C VAL A 202 2.75 -20.20 11.58
N THR A 203 3.53 -19.44 12.34
CA THR A 203 3.98 -18.15 11.85
C THR A 203 4.93 -18.50 10.72
N ASP A 204 4.42 -18.55 9.51
CA ASP A 204 5.20 -18.67 8.30
C ASP A 204 5.93 -17.35 8.04
N GLN A 205 6.87 -17.02 8.96
CA GLN A 205 7.71 -15.83 8.90
C GLN A 205 9.20 -16.17 8.72
N LEU A 206 9.52 -17.40 8.37
CA LEU A 206 10.91 -17.73 8.05
C LEU A 206 10.93 -18.51 6.74
N ALA A 207 11.15 -17.80 5.67
CA ALA A 207 11.51 -18.16 4.31
C ALA A 207 10.50 -17.74 3.24
N LYS A 208 10.20 -16.44 3.17
CA LYS A 208 9.87 -15.80 1.87
C LYS A 208 10.49 -14.41 1.85
N THR A 209 11.64 -14.33 1.21
CA THR A 209 12.16 -13.09 0.64
C THR A 209 11.06 -12.44 -0.20
N ALA A 210 10.58 -11.32 0.30
CA ALA A 210 9.95 -10.21 -0.39
C ALA A 210 9.15 -10.56 -1.66
N ALA A 211 7.86 -10.79 -1.47
CA ALA A 211 6.90 -10.37 -2.48
C ALA A 211 6.13 -9.17 -1.90
N PRO A 212 6.03 -8.05 -2.61
CA PRO A 212 5.25 -6.91 -2.14
C PRO A 212 3.77 -7.27 -2.17
N VAL A 213 3.10 -7.02 -1.07
CA VAL A 213 1.65 -7.14 -0.97
C VAL A 213 1.03 -5.79 -1.29
N ALA A 214 0.08 -5.76 -2.15
CA ALA A 214 -0.62 -4.58 -2.61
C ALA A 214 -2.15 -4.75 -2.46
N GLY A 215 -2.93 -3.84 -2.42
CA GLY A 215 -3.68 -2.83 -2.65
C GLY A 215 -5.16 -2.79 -2.70
N ALA A 216 -5.96 -1.80 -2.76
CA ALA A 216 -7.37 -1.73 -3.11
C ALA A 216 -8.00 -0.32 -3.14
N GLU A 217 -9.08 -0.12 -3.85
CA GLU A 217 -9.65 1.15 -4.32
C GLU A 217 -10.46 1.96 -3.29
N SER A 218 -10.44 3.30 -3.44
CA SER A 218 -11.40 4.24 -2.84
C SER A 218 -12.54 4.56 -3.80
N PRO A 219 -13.77 4.83 -3.32
CA PRO A 219 -14.91 5.10 -4.18
C PRO A 219 -14.82 6.48 -4.86
N ARG A 220 -15.27 6.50 -6.09
CA ARG A 220 -15.41 7.62 -6.98
C ARG A 220 -16.31 8.71 -6.39
N ALA A 221 -15.88 9.95 -6.47
CA ALA A 221 -16.78 11.08 -6.54
C ALA A 221 -17.65 10.93 -7.80
N PRO A 222 -18.92 11.43 -7.79
CA PRO A 222 -19.83 11.21 -8.90
C PRO A 222 -19.22 11.72 -10.20
N ALA A 223 -19.13 10.84 -11.18
CA ALA A 223 -18.64 11.14 -12.50
C ALA A 223 -19.54 12.18 -13.16
N VAL A 224 -19.01 13.35 -13.36
CA VAL A 224 -19.54 14.27 -14.37
C VAL A 224 -19.31 13.59 -15.71
N SER A 225 -20.39 13.25 -16.40
CA SER A 225 -20.35 12.68 -17.75
C SER A 225 -19.57 13.60 -18.68
N ALA A 226 -18.31 13.30 -18.90
CA ALA A 226 -17.58 13.83 -20.02
C ALA A 226 -18.03 13.06 -21.26
N THR A 227 -18.72 13.73 -22.15
CA THR A 227 -19.03 13.27 -23.50
C THR A 227 -17.75 12.80 -24.17
N LYS A 228 -17.66 11.49 -24.40
CA LYS A 228 -16.63 10.88 -25.23
C LYS A 228 -16.79 11.41 -26.65
N GLU A 229 -15.90 12.25 -27.08
CA GLU A 229 -15.63 12.38 -28.51
C GLU A 229 -15.02 11.06 -28.99
N LYS A 230 -15.72 10.46 -29.95
CA LYS A 230 -15.32 9.25 -30.67
C LYS A 230 -14.07 9.52 -31.48
N SER A 231 -12.94 9.11 -31.00
CA SER A 231 -11.77 8.85 -31.83
C SER A 231 -11.83 7.38 -32.22
N GLU A 232 -12.00 7.12 -33.50
CA GLU A 232 -12.07 5.78 -34.08
C GLU A 232 -10.69 5.12 -34.09
N ALA A 233 -10.46 4.30 -33.10
CA ALA A 233 -9.71 3.03 -33.12
C ALA A 233 -10.18 2.24 -31.92
N THR A 234 -11.07 1.27 -32.11
CA THR A 234 -11.60 0.41 -31.07
C THR A 234 -10.46 -0.48 -30.53
N SER A 235 -9.75 0.01 -29.52
CA SER A 235 -8.98 -0.88 -28.67
C SER A 235 -9.99 -1.77 -27.94
N ALA A 236 -9.85 -3.10 -28.04
CA ALA A 236 -10.66 -4.04 -27.30
C ALA A 236 -10.57 -3.70 -25.80
N ASP A 237 -11.70 -3.74 -25.08
CA ASP A 237 -11.70 -3.64 -23.61
C ASP A 237 -10.86 -4.76 -23.00
N TYR A 238 -10.03 -4.44 -22.01
CA TYR A 238 -9.15 -5.40 -21.35
C TYR A 238 -9.00 -5.12 -19.86
N SER A 239 -8.78 -6.18 -19.11
CA SER A 239 -8.58 -6.07 -17.67
C SER A 239 -7.26 -5.39 -17.33
N LYS A 240 -7.30 -4.47 -16.38
CA LYS A 240 -6.13 -3.87 -15.76
C LYS A 240 -5.74 -4.64 -14.50
N THR A 241 -4.50 -4.46 -14.04
CA THR A 241 -4.08 -4.96 -12.73
C THR A 241 -4.96 -4.36 -11.63
N ASN A 242 -5.41 -5.20 -10.72
CA ASN A 242 -6.10 -4.75 -9.53
C ASN A 242 -5.14 -3.93 -8.65
N THR A 243 -5.40 -2.63 -8.47
CA THR A 243 -4.53 -1.68 -7.74
C THR A 243 -5.22 -1.16 -6.49
N GLN A 244 -4.47 -0.63 -5.53
CA GLN A 244 -5.01 -0.08 -4.28
C GLN A 244 -5.76 1.22 -4.51
N VAL A 245 -5.18 2.13 -5.24
CA VAL A 245 -5.66 3.48 -5.43
C VAL A 245 -5.83 3.74 -6.92
N GLU A 246 -6.98 4.27 -7.31
CA GLU A 246 -7.21 4.68 -8.69
C GLU A 246 -6.17 5.74 -9.12
N GLY A 247 -5.58 5.56 -10.31
CA GLY A 247 -4.53 6.45 -10.81
C GLY A 247 -3.12 6.17 -10.28
N VAL A 248 -2.96 5.26 -9.32
CA VAL A 248 -1.66 4.77 -8.85
C VAL A 248 -1.46 3.35 -9.38
N ASP A 249 -0.67 3.20 -10.44
CA ASP A 249 -0.38 1.89 -11.04
C ASP A 249 0.64 1.12 -10.20
N GLU A 250 0.44 -0.18 -10.13
CA GLU A 250 1.31 -1.13 -9.43
C GLU A 250 1.90 -2.12 -10.42
N ALA A 251 3.18 -2.41 -10.27
CA ALA A 251 3.84 -3.45 -11.06
C ALA A 251 3.21 -4.81 -10.79
N ASP A 252 3.22 -5.68 -11.79
CA ASP A 252 2.79 -7.07 -11.62
C ASP A 252 3.69 -8.01 -12.47
N VAL A 253 3.57 -9.30 -12.26
CA VAL A 253 4.25 -10.33 -13.04
C VAL A 253 3.69 -10.46 -14.46
N VAL A 254 2.46 -9.97 -14.70
CA VAL A 254 1.81 -9.95 -16.02
C VAL A 254 1.09 -8.62 -16.22
N LYS A 255 1.25 -8.04 -17.41
CA LYS A 255 0.47 -6.88 -17.89
C LYS A 255 0.01 -7.12 -19.32
N THR A 256 -0.97 -6.33 -19.77
CA THR A 256 -1.43 -6.30 -21.17
C THR A 256 -1.70 -4.89 -21.64
N ASP A 257 -1.53 -4.64 -22.94
CA ASP A 257 -1.93 -3.43 -23.63
C ASP A 257 -3.22 -3.62 -24.47
N GLY A 258 -3.91 -4.76 -24.27
CA GLY A 258 -5.11 -5.12 -25.03
C GLY A 258 -4.83 -5.86 -26.34
N THR A 259 -3.56 -6.06 -26.72
CA THR A 259 -3.13 -6.81 -27.92
C THR A 259 -2.06 -7.81 -27.57
N TYR A 260 -1.12 -7.42 -26.71
CA TYR A 260 0.00 -8.23 -26.27
C TYR A 260 -0.08 -8.52 -24.77
N LEU A 261 0.53 -9.62 -24.39
CA LEU A 261 0.75 -10.03 -23.00
C LEU A 261 2.25 -9.89 -22.71
N TYR A 262 2.55 -9.30 -21.58
CA TYR A 262 3.90 -9.09 -21.08
C TYR A 262 4.04 -9.86 -19.78
N GLN A 263 4.90 -10.87 -19.77
CA GLN A 263 5.04 -11.78 -18.63
C GLN A 263 6.47 -11.84 -18.12
N VAL A 264 6.63 -11.67 -16.82
CA VAL A 264 7.86 -12.09 -16.11
C VAL A 264 7.90 -13.62 -16.10
N ASN A 265 8.88 -14.21 -16.75
CA ASN A 265 9.00 -15.65 -16.90
C ASN A 265 10.41 -16.10 -16.49
N LYS A 266 10.57 -16.43 -15.20
CA LYS A 266 11.85 -16.77 -14.57
C LYS A 266 12.86 -15.60 -14.67
N ASP A 267 13.88 -15.73 -15.49
CA ASP A 267 14.97 -14.78 -15.69
C ASP A 267 14.82 -13.96 -17.00
N ARG A 268 13.62 -13.89 -17.55
CA ARG A 268 13.31 -13.22 -18.82
C ARG A 268 11.93 -12.59 -18.81
N ILE A 269 11.68 -11.69 -19.77
CA ILE A 269 10.33 -11.22 -20.09
C ILE A 269 9.91 -11.82 -21.42
N VAL A 270 8.71 -12.40 -21.45
CA VAL A 270 8.08 -12.87 -22.67
C VAL A 270 7.03 -11.85 -23.11
N ILE A 271 7.13 -11.41 -24.36
CA ILE A 271 6.10 -10.59 -25.00
C ILE A 271 5.40 -11.48 -26.01
N ALA A 272 4.11 -11.74 -25.77
CA ALA A 272 3.30 -12.60 -26.61
C ALA A 272 2.18 -11.81 -27.28
N LYS A 273 2.03 -11.94 -28.59
CA LYS A 273 0.84 -11.45 -29.29
C LYS A 273 -0.33 -12.33 -28.91
N ALA A 274 -1.34 -11.74 -28.28
CA ALA A 274 -2.50 -12.44 -27.74
C ALA A 274 -3.69 -12.44 -28.72
N VAL A 275 -3.84 -11.40 -29.53
CA VAL A 275 -4.98 -11.20 -30.41
C VAL A 275 -4.57 -11.36 -31.88
N PRO A 276 -5.29 -12.20 -32.67
CA PRO A 276 -6.42 -13.05 -32.28
C PRO A 276 -5.99 -14.31 -31.52
N ALA A 277 -6.81 -14.76 -30.57
CA ALA A 277 -6.52 -15.85 -29.63
C ALA A 277 -6.11 -17.18 -30.29
N GLY A 278 -6.69 -17.51 -31.44
CA GLY A 278 -6.34 -18.72 -32.22
C GLY A 278 -5.00 -18.65 -32.94
N GLN A 279 -4.31 -17.48 -32.93
CA GLN A 279 -3.05 -17.23 -33.60
C GLN A 279 -2.00 -16.62 -32.67
N MET A 280 -2.08 -16.95 -31.36
CA MET A 280 -1.10 -16.49 -30.39
C MET A 280 0.32 -16.90 -30.77
N SER A 281 1.27 -16.02 -30.56
CA SER A 281 2.68 -16.27 -30.83
C SER A 281 3.58 -15.44 -29.90
N VAL A 282 4.78 -15.94 -29.61
CA VAL A 282 5.80 -15.15 -28.94
C VAL A 282 6.33 -14.12 -29.93
N ALA A 283 6.13 -12.84 -29.65
CA ALA A 283 6.64 -11.74 -30.48
C ALA A 283 8.14 -11.50 -30.20
N SER A 284 8.52 -11.49 -28.92
CA SER A 284 9.91 -11.36 -28.52
C SER A 284 10.15 -11.88 -27.11
N THR A 285 11.42 -12.08 -26.77
CA THR A 285 11.86 -12.45 -25.42
C THR A 285 13.04 -11.57 -25.04
N VAL A 286 12.94 -10.87 -23.91
CA VAL A 286 14.04 -10.10 -23.33
C VAL A 286 14.71 -10.94 -22.26
N THR A 287 16.01 -11.24 -22.44
CA THR A 287 16.80 -12.05 -21.51
C THR A 287 17.81 -11.18 -20.77
N PHE A 288 18.12 -11.56 -19.54
CA PHE A 288 19.03 -10.81 -18.67
C PHE A 288 20.20 -11.71 -18.25
N GLY A 289 21.37 -11.48 -18.67
CA GLY A 289 22.62 -12.29 -18.52
C GLY A 289 22.92 -12.93 -17.14
N GLY A 290 21.90 -13.44 -16.42
CA GLY A 290 22.01 -14.22 -15.19
C GLY A 290 22.27 -13.42 -13.89
N VAL A 291 22.58 -12.13 -13.98
CA VAL A 291 22.86 -11.26 -12.82
C VAL A 291 21.60 -10.52 -12.35
N PHE A 292 20.70 -10.21 -13.27
CA PHE A 292 19.43 -9.55 -12.98
C PHE A 292 18.28 -10.55 -12.99
N ARG A 293 17.44 -10.48 -11.96
CA ARG A 293 16.21 -11.28 -11.84
C ARG A 293 15.02 -10.34 -11.89
N PRO A 294 14.21 -10.39 -12.97
CA PRO A 294 12.99 -9.60 -13.05
C PRO A 294 11.98 -10.08 -12.01
N ASN A 295 11.35 -9.14 -11.31
CA ASN A 295 10.32 -9.42 -10.32
C ASN A 295 8.94 -9.07 -10.86
N GLU A 296 8.79 -7.87 -11.39
CA GLU A 296 7.52 -7.28 -11.82
C GLU A 296 7.77 -6.32 -12.99
N LEU A 297 6.68 -5.91 -13.64
CA LEU A 297 6.76 -4.99 -14.78
C LEU A 297 5.60 -4.00 -14.84
N TYR A 298 5.83 -2.89 -15.53
CA TYR A 298 4.79 -1.95 -15.97
C TYR A 298 4.77 -1.93 -17.50
N VAL A 299 3.60 -1.72 -18.06
CA VAL A 299 3.41 -1.46 -19.48
C VAL A 299 2.64 -0.16 -19.63
N ASP A 300 3.14 0.75 -20.46
CA ASP A 300 2.54 2.04 -20.68
C ASP A 300 2.79 2.44 -22.15
N ASP A 301 1.76 2.46 -22.96
CA ASP A 301 1.79 2.74 -24.40
C ASP A 301 2.93 1.99 -25.12
N ASN A 302 4.04 2.69 -25.37
CA ASN A 302 5.22 2.16 -26.04
C ASN A 302 6.40 1.92 -25.10
N ARG A 303 6.15 1.85 -23.79
CA ARG A 303 7.20 1.58 -22.80
C ARG A 303 6.91 0.32 -22.00
N LEU A 304 7.96 -0.43 -21.76
CA LEU A 304 8.01 -1.52 -20.81
C LEU A 304 9.04 -1.17 -19.73
N VAL A 305 8.63 -1.18 -18.48
CA VAL A 305 9.54 -1.03 -17.35
C VAL A 305 9.63 -2.37 -16.63
N VAL A 306 10.81 -2.92 -16.52
CA VAL A 306 11.08 -4.17 -15.80
C VAL A 306 11.78 -3.84 -14.49
N VAL A 307 11.12 -4.13 -13.38
CA VAL A 307 11.68 -3.98 -12.04
C VAL A 307 12.17 -5.33 -11.55
N GLY A 308 13.38 -5.38 -11.01
CA GLY A 308 13.94 -6.64 -10.51
C GLY A 308 15.15 -6.43 -9.61
N SER A 309 15.68 -7.54 -9.13
CA SER A 309 16.80 -7.58 -8.19
C SER A 309 18.09 -7.99 -8.90
N THR A 310 19.19 -7.43 -8.45
CA THR A 310 20.54 -7.82 -8.89
C THR A 310 21.44 -8.04 -7.67
N SER A 311 22.42 -8.91 -7.83
CA SER A 311 23.43 -9.14 -6.81
C SER A 311 24.79 -8.68 -7.31
N ARG A 312 25.51 -7.93 -6.48
CA ARG A 312 26.88 -7.52 -6.73
C ARG A 312 27.83 -8.27 -5.81
N ASN A 313 28.85 -8.87 -6.36
CA ASN A 313 29.96 -9.36 -5.56
C ASN A 313 30.77 -8.15 -5.08
N VAL A 314 30.76 -7.90 -3.79
CA VAL A 314 31.71 -6.94 -3.19
C VAL A 314 33.09 -7.58 -3.30
N THR A 315 33.95 -7.04 -4.14
CA THR A 315 35.36 -7.46 -4.21
C THR A 315 36.05 -7.00 -2.93
N ALA A 316 36.01 -7.86 -1.90
CA ALA A 316 36.96 -7.71 -0.81
C ALA A 316 38.32 -8.19 -1.33
N GLU A 317 39.33 -7.34 -1.32
CA GLU A 317 40.71 -7.78 -1.59
C GLU A 317 41.09 -8.93 -0.64
N PRO A 318 41.79 -9.96 -1.12
CA PRO A 318 42.20 -11.06 -0.28
C PRO A 318 43.12 -10.52 0.80
N VAL A 319 42.72 -10.59 2.06
CA VAL A 319 43.61 -10.27 3.19
C VAL A 319 44.72 -11.33 3.24
N PRO A 320 46.02 -10.98 3.14
CA PRO A 320 47.08 -11.92 3.26
C PRO A 320 47.04 -12.54 4.67
N MET A 321 46.89 -13.86 4.76
CA MET A 321 46.98 -14.54 6.02
C MET A 321 48.46 -14.53 6.45
N SER A 322 48.76 -13.85 7.55
CA SER A 322 50.08 -13.96 8.20
C SER A 322 50.26 -15.39 8.70
N ASN A 323 51.25 -16.07 8.14
CA ASN A 323 51.73 -17.36 8.63
C ASN A 323 52.35 -17.19 10.02
N SER A 324 51.57 -17.43 11.08
CA SER A 324 52.16 -17.76 12.36
C SER A 324 52.17 -19.29 12.52
N ALA A 325 53.38 -19.86 12.27
CA ALA A 325 53.65 -21.25 12.49
C ALA A 325 53.63 -21.59 13.99
N SER A 326 52.67 -22.40 14.44
CA SER A 326 52.89 -23.32 15.55
C SER A 326 52.08 -24.59 15.32
N ALA A 327 52.79 -25.68 15.16
CA ALA A 327 52.27 -26.99 14.83
C ALA A 327 51.59 -27.67 16.02
N SER A 328 50.43 -28.29 15.76
CA SER A 328 49.93 -29.50 16.39
C SER A 328 48.95 -30.22 15.49
N PRO A 329 48.94 -31.55 15.40
CA PRO A 329 48.31 -32.27 14.31
C PRO A 329 46.89 -32.72 14.58
N ALA A 330 46.17 -32.83 13.47
CA ALA A 330 44.98 -33.64 13.21
C ALA A 330 43.65 -33.27 13.87
N VAL A 331 42.94 -32.35 13.25
CA VAL A 331 41.52 -32.53 12.92
C VAL A 331 41.31 -31.88 11.56
N SER A 332 40.78 -32.64 10.59
CA SER A 332 40.42 -32.15 9.26
C SER A 332 39.29 -31.17 9.39
N GLN A 333 39.54 -29.89 9.64
CA GLN A 333 38.56 -28.82 9.52
C GLN A 333 38.32 -28.60 8.02
N LYS A 334 37.16 -29.01 7.57
CA LYS A 334 36.61 -28.51 6.30
C LYS A 334 36.66 -26.99 6.36
N MET A 335 37.55 -26.38 5.61
CA MET A 335 37.61 -24.92 5.41
C MET A 335 36.28 -24.50 4.80
N ILE A 336 35.43 -23.86 5.62
CA ILE A 336 34.28 -23.12 5.11
C ILE A 336 34.88 -21.89 4.43
N ALA A 337 34.77 -21.85 3.10
CA ALA A 337 35.18 -20.68 2.33
C ALA A 337 34.52 -19.42 2.94
N PRO A 338 35.24 -18.30 3.08
CA PRO A 338 34.67 -17.10 3.64
C PRO A 338 33.48 -16.69 2.78
N ILE A 339 32.31 -16.53 3.42
CA ILE A 339 31.10 -16.05 2.76
C ILE A 339 31.39 -14.63 2.27
N ARG A 340 31.49 -14.48 0.95
CA ARG A 340 31.65 -13.16 0.34
C ARG A 340 30.40 -12.35 0.61
N PRO A 341 30.50 -11.14 1.15
CA PRO A 341 29.32 -10.30 1.29
C PRO A 341 28.77 -9.98 -0.10
N VAL A 342 27.51 -10.35 -0.33
CA VAL A 342 26.78 -10.03 -1.56
C VAL A 342 25.92 -8.82 -1.24
N SER A 343 26.11 -7.72 -1.96
CA SER A 343 25.22 -6.57 -1.91
C SER A 343 24.06 -6.78 -2.88
N SER A 344 22.84 -6.62 -2.39
CA SER A 344 21.65 -6.62 -3.24
C SER A 344 21.36 -5.22 -3.74
N ALA A 345 20.90 -5.10 -4.97
CA ALA A 345 20.37 -3.86 -5.51
C ALA A 345 19.10 -4.10 -6.32
N VAL A 346 18.30 -3.07 -6.47
CA VAL A 346 17.08 -3.07 -7.29
C VAL A 346 17.33 -2.28 -8.55
N LYS A 347 16.93 -2.84 -9.68
CA LYS A 347 16.99 -2.17 -10.98
C LYS A 347 15.60 -1.97 -11.55
N ALA A 348 15.40 -0.82 -12.21
CA ALA A 348 14.33 -0.64 -13.18
C ALA A 348 14.98 -0.42 -14.56
N ILE A 349 14.64 -1.28 -15.50
CA ILE A 349 15.13 -1.23 -16.88
C ILE A 349 13.97 -0.80 -17.77
N ILE A 350 14.15 0.29 -18.49
CA ILE A 350 13.14 0.89 -19.34
C ILE A 350 13.43 0.55 -20.79
N TYR A 351 12.44 -0.01 -21.46
CA TYR A 351 12.48 -0.36 -22.88
C TYR A 351 11.48 0.47 -23.68
N ASP A 352 11.90 0.93 -24.85
CA ASP A 352 11.00 1.30 -25.93
C ASP A 352 10.49 0.02 -26.60
N ILE A 353 9.17 -0.14 -26.59
CA ILE A 353 8.46 -1.27 -27.18
C ILE A 353 7.53 -0.84 -28.31
N THR A 354 7.82 0.27 -29.00
CA THR A 354 7.10 0.67 -30.21
C THR A 354 7.06 -0.48 -31.20
N ASP A 355 8.20 -1.15 -31.40
CA ASP A 355 8.27 -2.46 -32.04
C ASP A 355 8.30 -3.58 -30.99
N LYS A 356 7.18 -4.26 -30.81
CA LYS A 356 7.02 -5.37 -29.84
C LYS A 356 7.89 -6.58 -30.16
N THR A 357 8.42 -6.67 -31.39
CA THR A 357 9.31 -7.77 -31.83
C THR A 357 10.80 -7.49 -31.55
N ALA A 358 11.14 -6.22 -31.28
CA ALA A 358 12.50 -5.76 -31.04
C ALA A 358 12.59 -4.69 -29.94
N PRO A 359 12.26 -5.03 -28.67
CA PRO A 359 12.36 -4.10 -27.54
C PRO A 359 13.76 -3.49 -27.43
N LYS A 360 13.86 -2.15 -27.29
CA LYS A 360 15.13 -1.45 -27.16
C LYS A 360 15.28 -0.88 -25.76
N GLN A 361 16.33 -1.26 -25.06
CA GLN A 361 16.65 -0.64 -23.78
C GLN A 361 17.02 0.83 -24.00
N ILE A 362 16.33 1.73 -23.30
CA ILE A 362 16.55 3.18 -23.40
C ILE A 362 17.13 3.79 -22.11
N ARG A 363 16.87 3.16 -20.96
CA ARG A 363 17.40 3.63 -19.67
C ARG A 363 17.46 2.46 -18.66
N GLU A 364 18.37 2.56 -17.73
CA GLU A 364 18.48 1.67 -16.58
C GLU A 364 18.80 2.50 -15.33
N VAL A 365 18.05 2.31 -14.28
CA VAL A 365 18.31 2.89 -12.96
C VAL A 365 18.49 1.78 -11.93
N GLU A 366 19.35 2.04 -10.95
CA GLU A 366 19.70 1.08 -9.91
C GLU A 366 19.76 1.77 -8.54
N LEU A 367 19.15 1.15 -7.53
CA LEU A 367 19.18 1.57 -6.13
C LEU A 367 19.73 0.44 -5.27
N ASP A 368 20.58 0.76 -4.33
CA ASP A 368 21.13 -0.17 -3.34
C ASP A 368 20.01 -0.73 -2.44
N GLY A 369 20.14 -1.97 -2.02
CA GLY A 369 19.24 -2.63 -1.08
C GLY A 369 18.25 -3.61 -1.71
N ASN A 370 17.31 -4.08 -0.89
CA ASN A 370 16.26 -5.01 -1.29
C ASN A 370 14.99 -4.26 -1.69
N TYR A 371 14.28 -4.79 -2.66
CA TYR A 371 13.01 -4.25 -3.14
C TYR A 371 11.95 -4.26 -2.04
N VAL A 372 11.32 -3.12 -1.80
CA VAL A 372 10.16 -2.98 -0.93
C VAL A 372 8.92 -2.88 -1.79
N THR A 373 8.86 -1.87 -2.65
CA THR A 373 7.74 -1.65 -3.55
C THR A 373 8.09 -0.65 -4.65
N SER A 374 7.22 -0.56 -5.66
CA SER A 374 7.23 0.54 -6.62
C SER A 374 5.81 1.05 -6.88
N ARG A 375 5.72 2.30 -7.33
CA ARG A 375 4.45 2.91 -7.73
C ARG A 375 4.68 3.76 -8.97
N LYS A 376 3.71 3.72 -9.89
CA LYS A 376 3.72 4.58 -11.08
C LYS A 376 2.47 5.49 -11.04
N ILE A 377 2.69 6.79 -11.12
CA ILE A 377 1.65 7.82 -11.10
C ILE A 377 1.84 8.68 -12.35
N GLY A 378 0.93 8.58 -13.30
CA GLY A 378 1.15 9.15 -14.63
C GLY A 378 2.47 8.64 -15.22
N SER A 379 3.36 9.55 -15.63
CA SER A 379 4.71 9.22 -16.14
C SER A 379 5.78 9.09 -15.04
N ALA A 380 5.46 9.30 -13.78
CA ALA A 380 6.42 9.21 -12.68
C ALA A 380 6.47 7.79 -12.10
N LEU A 381 7.67 7.20 -12.03
CA LEU A 381 7.93 5.93 -11.36
C LEU A 381 8.73 6.17 -10.09
N TYR A 382 8.27 5.59 -8.99
CA TYR A 382 8.91 5.63 -7.68
C TYR A 382 9.29 4.22 -7.24
N LEU A 383 10.55 4.05 -6.81
CA LEU A 383 11.12 2.81 -6.29
C LEU A 383 11.47 2.99 -4.83
N VAL A 384 11.08 2.07 -3.97
CA VAL A 384 11.45 2.06 -2.55
C VAL A 384 12.27 0.83 -2.26
N THR A 385 13.44 1.01 -1.64
CA THR A 385 14.34 -0.08 -1.25
C THR A 385 14.78 0.04 0.19
N ASN A 386 15.10 -1.08 0.83
CA ASN A 386 15.76 -1.13 2.13
C ASN A 386 17.14 -1.76 2.00
N LYS A 387 18.18 -1.00 2.38
CA LYS A 387 19.53 -1.52 2.55
C LYS A 387 19.77 -1.87 3.99
N TYR A 388 19.99 -3.15 4.28
CA TYR A 388 20.35 -3.58 5.62
C TYR A 388 21.84 -3.34 5.83
N ALA A 389 22.21 -2.67 6.94
CA ALA A 389 23.61 -2.57 7.32
C ALA A 389 24.14 -3.99 7.60
N GLY A 390 25.07 -4.42 6.77
CA GLY A 390 25.59 -5.77 6.84
C GLY A 390 26.18 -6.07 8.23
N TYR A 391 26.06 -7.32 8.68
CA TYR A 391 26.56 -7.86 9.95
C TYR A 391 28.07 -7.64 10.16
N ALA A 392 28.80 -7.17 9.15
CA ALA A 392 30.22 -6.84 9.17
C ALA A 392 30.59 -5.78 10.21
N TYR A 393 29.67 -4.91 10.58
CA TYR A 393 29.92 -3.85 11.57
C TYR A 393 29.99 -4.37 13.02
N MET A 394 29.35 -5.49 13.32
CA MET A 394 29.31 -6.03 14.69
C MET A 394 30.47 -6.98 15.03
N THR A 395 31.23 -7.48 14.06
CA THR A 395 32.25 -8.50 14.29
C THR A 395 33.68 -8.03 14.15
N LYS A 396 33.93 -6.76 13.72
CA LYS A 396 35.29 -6.24 13.55
C LYS A 396 35.71 -5.28 14.66
N LYS A 397 35.91 -5.80 15.87
CA LYS A 397 36.99 -5.34 16.74
C LYS A 397 38.16 -6.32 16.57
N VAL A 398 38.76 -6.40 15.40
CA VAL A 398 40.08 -6.98 15.23
C VAL A 398 41.05 -5.82 15.02
N ALA A 399 41.95 -5.66 15.98
CA ALA A 399 42.95 -4.63 15.98
C ALA A 399 43.83 -4.65 14.72
N GLY A 400 43.95 -3.52 14.01
CA GLY A 400 45.11 -3.23 13.14
C GLY A 400 44.85 -3.03 11.64
N SER A 401 43.67 -2.67 11.14
CA SER A 401 43.49 -2.30 9.71
C SER A 401 43.08 -0.85 9.54
N GLU A 402 43.71 -0.18 8.57
CA GLU A 402 43.56 1.25 8.28
C GLU A 402 42.13 1.70 7.88
N GLN A 403 41.77 2.89 8.30
CA GLN A 403 40.41 3.45 8.44
C GLN A 403 39.77 3.98 7.13
N THR A 404 40.40 3.86 5.97
CA THR A 404 40.00 4.63 4.78
C THR A 404 38.90 4.00 3.92
N ASP A 405 38.65 2.68 4.02
CA ASP A 405 37.65 2.01 3.18
C ASP A 405 36.28 1.77 3.88
N GLU A 406 36.20 1.96 5.17
CA GLU A 406 34.98 1.69 5.94
C GLU A 406 33.87 2.73 5.71
N ALA A 407 34.24 3.99 5.50
CA ALA A 407 33.27 5.06 5.31
C ALA A 407 32.53 4.95 3.97
N SER A 408 33.22 4.64 2.87
CA SER A 408 32.63 4.50 1.56
C SER A 408 31.81 3.22 1.40
N SER A 409 32.15 2.15 2.12
CA SER A 409 31.35 0.91 2.10
C SER A 409 30.07 0.97 2.97
N SER A 410 29.95 1.99 3.82
CA SER A 410 28.81 2.14 4.74
C SER A 410 27.63 2.91 4.15
N VAL A 411 27.86 3.75 3.13
CA VAL A 411 26.81 4.56 2.49
C VAL A 411 26.11 3.78 1.38
N PRO A 412 24.83 4.11 1.07
CA PRO A 412 24.14 3.52 -0.07
C PRO A 412 24.64 4.10 -1.38
N PHE A 413 24.44 3.32 -2.46
CA PHE A 413 24.76 3.75 -3.82
C PHE A 413 23.52 3.76 -4.72
N TYR A 414 23.63 4.47 -5.83
CA TYR A 414 22.67 4.43 -6.93
C TYR A 414 23.37 4.57 -8.28
N ARG A 415 22.68 4.26 -9.35
CA ARG A 415 23.13 4.46 -10.71
C ARG A 415 21.98 4.84 -11.62
N ASP A 416 22.24 5.73 -12.55
CA ASP A 416 21.31 6.14 -13.59
C ASP A 416 22.05 6.24 -14.91
N SER A 417 21.72 5.38 -15.87
CA SER A 417 22.40 5.32 -17.18
C SER A 417 22.16 6.57 -18.04
N ALA A 418 21.16 7.40 -17.71
CA ALA A 418 20.98 8.70 -18.37
C ALA A 418 22.05 9.73 -17.96
N VAL A 419 22.72 9.50 -16.82
CA VAL A 419 23.76 10.41 -16.29
C VAL A 419 25.14 9.79 -16.42
N SER A 420 25.31 8.54 -15.96
CA SER A 420 26.60 7.84 -15.94
C SER A 420 26.42 6.32 -15.94
N ALA A 421 27.36 5.62 -16.54
CA ALA A 421 27.48 4.17 -16.43
C ALA A 421 28.02 3.73 -15.06
N GLU A 422 28.66 4.64 -14.32
CA GLU A 422 29.24 4.37 -13.00
C GLU A 422 28.22 4.56 -11.89
N SER A 423 28.39 3.80 -10.80
CA SER A 423 27.60 3.97 -9.59
C SER A 423 28.09 5.15 -8.78
N LYS A 424 27.18 5.90 -8.20
CA LYS A 424 27.43 7.04 -7.32
C LYS A 424 26.98 6.68 -5.90
N SER A 425 27.83 6.96 -4.89
CA SER A 425 27.42 6.88 -3.48
C SER A 425 26.59 8.10 -3.08
N VAL A 426 25.70 7.90 -2.13
CA VAL A 426 24.99 9.02 -1.48
C VAL A 426 25.86 9.52 -0.34
N ASP A 427 26.29 10.79 -0.39
CA ASP A 427 27.17 11.36 0.63
C ASP A 427 26.44 11.59 1.96
N PHE A 428 27.12 11.50 3.10
CA PHE A 428 26.53 11.68 4.43
C PHE A 428 25.73 12.96 4.62
N PRO A 429 26.10 14.11 4.04
CA PRO A 429 25.29 15.33 4.08
C PRO A 429 23.94 15.20 3.39
N ASP A 430 23.81 14.31 2.40
CA ASP A 430 22.58 14.09 1.66
C ASP A 430 21.70 13.00 2.27
N ILE A 431 22.23 12.21 3.20
CA ILE A 431 21.46 11.19 3.95
C ILE A 431 20.74 11.89 5.10
N ARG A 432 19.42 11.70 5.17
CA ARG A 432 18.60 12.16 6.29
C ARG A 432 18.41 11.03 7.30
N TYR A 433 18.04 11.36 8.53
CA TYR A 433 17.70 10.33 9.51
C TYR A 433 16.45 10.71 10.31
N PHE A 434 15.79 9.71 10.86
CA PHE A 434 14.62 9.88 11.72
C PHE A 434 15.07 9.99 13.19
N PRO A 435 15.00 11.18 13.82
CA PRO A 435 15.61 11.41 15.15
C PRO A 435 15.06 10.51 16.25
N GLU A 436 13.77 10.21 16.15
CA GLU A 436 13.04 9.41 17.14
C GLU A 436 13.32 7.90 17.00
N SER A 437 13.86 7.47 15.86
CA SER A 437 14.06 6.08 15.53
C SER A 437 15.33 5.86 14.71
N PRO A 438 16.51 6.12 15.29
CA PRO A 438 17.75 5.82 14.59
C PRO A 438 17.85 4.29 14.43
N GLU A 439 17.91 3.84 13.19
CA GLU A 439 18.14 2.45 12.82
C GLU A 439 19.46 2.32 12.09
N SER A 440 19.98 1.10 12.02
CA SER A 440 21.21 0.84 11.26
C SER A 440 20.99 0.64 9.77
N ASN A 441 19.74 0.59 9.33
CA ASN A 441 19.37 0.32 7.96
C ASN A 441 19.16 1.63 7.20
N TYR A 442 19.14 1.56 5.87
CA TYR A 442 18.76 2.69 5.02
C TYR A 442 17.50 2.37 4.25
N MET A 443 16.60 3.33 4.16
CA MET A 443 15.53 3.37 3.17
C MET A 443 15.95 4.33 2.06
N LEU A 444 15.84 3.88 0.81
CA LEU A 444 16.04 4.73 -0.36
C LEU A 444 14.73 4.84 -1.12
N VAL A 445 14.46 6.04 -1.59
CA VAL A 445 13.37 6.32 -2.52
C VAL A 445 13.98 6.92 -3.78
N GLY A 446 13.85 6.22 -4.89
CA GLY A 446 14.29 6.69 -6.20
C GLY A 446 13.09 7.07 -7.05
N GLY A 447 13.10 8.26 -7.63
CA GLY A 447 12.03 8.74 -8.50
C GLY A 447 12.55 9.10 -9.88
N ILE A 448 11.86 8.68 -10.93
CA ILE A 448 12.17 9.04 -12.32
C ILE A 448 10.90 9.49 -13.05
N ASN A 449 11.06 10.42 -13.98
CA ASN A 449 10.01 10.75 -14.94
C ASN A 449 10.30 10.00 -16.24
N LEU A 450 9.38 9.14 -16.68
CA LEU A 450 9.53 8.29 -17.87
C LEU A 450 9.41 9.09 -19.18
N ASP A 451 8.76 10.26 -19.16
CA ASP A 451 8.65 11.15 -20.33
C ASP A 451 9.84 12.08 -20.49
N ARG A 452 10.68 12.21 -19.44
CA ARG A 452 11.87 13.06 -19.45
C ARG A 452 13.12 12.20 -19.30
N ALA A 453 13.51 11.58 -20.40
CA ALA A 453 14.62 10.62 -20.40
C ALA A 453 15.95 11.23 -19.91
N GLU A 454 16.16 12.54 -20.15
CA GLU A 454 17.36 13.30 -19.75
C GLU A 454 17.35 13.76 -18.30
N GLN A 455 16.18 13.76 -17.64
CA GLN A 455 16.09 14.16 -16.24
C GLN A 455 16.73 13.09 -15.35
N PRO A 456 17.75 13.43 -14.53
CA PRO A 456 18.36 12.49 -13.61
C PRO A 456 17.33 11.89 -12.63
N MET A 457 17.60 10.66 -12.19
CA MET A 457 16.85 10.06 -11.07
C MET A 457 17.03 10.90 -9.82
N ASP A 458 15.91 11.27 -9.19
CA ASP A 458 15.87 11.84 -7.84
C ASP A 458 16.07 10.72 -6.83
N VAL A 459 17.05 10.88 -5.92
CA VAL A 459 17.34 9.85 -4.91
C VAL A 459 17.33 10.47 -3.53
N ALA A 460 16.42 10.03 -2.70
CA ALA A 460 16.34 10.38 -1.30
C ALA A 460 16.76 9.17 -0.44
N ALA A 461 17.71 9.38 0.48
CA ALA A 461 18.21 8.34 1.37
C ALA A 461 17.94 8.71 2.83
N TYR A 462 17.38 7.76 3.57
CA TYR A 462 17.01 7.93 4.97
C TYR A 462 17.65 6.82 5.81
N LEU A 463 18.30 7.18 6.91
CA LEU A 463 18.73 6.21 7.92
C LEU A 463 17.51 5.77 8.73
N GLY A 464 17.04 4.58 8.45
CA GLY A 464 15.79 3.98 8.91
C GLY A 464 15.34 2.91 7.94
N SER A 465 14.23 2.23 8.19
CA SER A 465 13.66 1.24 7.28
C SER A 465 12.19 1.52 6.98
N GLY A 466 11.73 1.23 5.77
CA GLY A 466 10.33 1.22 5.40
C GLY A 466 9.75 -0.19 5.55
N GLN A 467 8.64 -0.34 6.27
CA GLN A 467 7.97 -1.64 6.42
C GLN A 467 6.72 -1.71 5.55
N ASN A 468 5.76 -0.85 5.77
CA ASN A 468 4.53 -0.76 4.98
C ASN A 468 4.52 0.58 4.23
N VAL A 469 4.21 0.51 2.94
CA VAL A 469 4.19 1.68 2.06
C VAL A 469 2.82 1.81 1.41
N PHE A 470 2.21 2.97 1.57
CA PHE A 470 0.97 3.37 0.90
C PHE A 470 1.25 4.58 0.02
N ALA A 471 0.64 4.66 -1.15
CA ALA A 471 0.73 5.83 -2.01
C ALA A 471 -0.67 6.26 -2.47
N SER A 472 -0.95 7.53 -2.30
CA SER A 472 -2.05 8.23 -2.99
C SER A 472 -1.54 8.86 -4.29
N GLY A 473 -2.40 9.55 -5.02
CA GLY A 473 -2.00 10.25 -6.25
C GLY A 473 -0.94 11.34 -6.05
N GLN A 474 -0.75 11.83 -4.82
CA GLN A 474 0.14 12.96 -4.51
C GLN A 474 1.14 12.67 -3.40
N ASN A 475 0.91 11.68 -2.56
CA ASN A 475 1.72 11.42 -1.38
C ASN A 475 2.15 9.95 -1.29
N LEU A 476 3.34 9.75 -0.73
CA LEU A 476 3.85 8.46 -0.30
C LEU A 476 3.91 8.45 1.22
N TYR A 477 3.34 7.40 1.82
CA TYR A 477 3.35 7.17 3.26
C TYR A 477 4.16 5.92 3.57
N VAL A 478 5.11 6.06 4.48
CA VAL A 478 5.95 4.96 4.94
C VAL A 478 5.71 4.74 6.43
N ALA A 479 5.09 3.63 6.76
CA ALA A 479 4.80 3.25 8.14
C ALA A 479 5.90 2.34 8.69
N VAL A 480 6.38 2.67 9.88
CA VAL A 480 7.47 1.98 10.58
C VAL A 480 7.03 1.64 11.99
N GLY A 481 7.00 0.36 12.33
CA GLY A 481 6.71 -0.11 13.69
C GLY A 481 7.90 0.14 14.63
N LYS A 482 7.62 0.68 15.81
CA LYS A 482 8.59 0.89 16.88
C LYS A 482 8.16 0.13 18.12
N THR A 483 9.07 -0.64 18.69
CA THR A 483 8.82 -1.37 19.97
C THR A 483 9.70 -0.79 21.06
N LYS A 484 9.08 -0.36 22.13
CA LYS A 484 9.74 0.17 23.33
C LYS A 484 9.49 -0.76 24.51
N ALA A 485 10.55 -1.18 25.19
CA ALA A 485 10.41 -1.92 26.43
C ALA A 485 9.90 -0.97 27.54
N LEU A 486 8.85 -1.37 28.22
CA LEU A 486 8.34 -0.62 29.37
C LEU A 486 9.08 -1.06 30.63
N PRO A 487 9.46 -0.12 31.54
CA PRO A 487 10.01 -0.47 32.83
C PRO A 487 9.00 -1.29 33.62
N THR A 488 9.36 -2.48 34.05
CA THR A 488 8.54 -3.25 34.97
C THR A 488 8.52 -2.53 36.33
N ALA A 489 7.35 -1.97 36.68
CA ALA A 489 7.16 -1.38 38.01
C ALA A 489 7.34 -2.50 39.05
N GLY A 490 8.38 -2.41 39.88
CA GLY A 490 8.60 -3.33 40.99
C GLY A 490 9.82 -4.27 40.92
N ALA A 491 10.76 -4.08 40.00
CA ALA A 491 12.07 -4.73 40.10
C ALA A 491 12.90 -4.01 41.19
N ALA A 492 12.64 -4.34 42.47
CA ALA A 492 13.58 -4.02 43.55
C ALA A 492 14.92 -4.67 43.23
N GLU A 493 16.02 -3.96 43.38
CA GLU A 493 17.36 -4.51 43.27
C GLU A 493 17.48 -5.73 44.19
N PRO A 494 17.96 -6.89 43.73
CA PRO A 494 18.06 -8.07 44.52
C PRO A 494 19.26 -7.93 45.46
N SER A 495 19.00 -7.60 46.71
CA SER A 495 19.96 -7.86 47.81
C SER A 495 19.80 -9.33 48.24
N GLY A 496 20.66 -10.24 47.75
CA GLY A 496 20.70 -11.62 48.24
C GLY A 496 21.11 -12.64 47.19
N SER A 497 22.05 -13.49 47.60
CA SER A 497 22.71 -14.52 46.81
C SER A 497 21.92 -15.82 46.64
N ASP A 498 20.69 -15.76 46.11
CA ASP A 498 19.92 -16.99 45.87
C ASP A 498 19.59 -17.10 44.35
N SER A 499 20.46 -17.79 43.63
CA SER A 499 20.47 -17.92 42.17
C SER A 499 19.49 -18.97 41.60
N ALA A 500 18.63 -19.57 42.44
CA ALA A 500 17.86 -20.75 42.05
C ALA A 500 16.40 -20.52 41.63
N LYS A 501 15.84 -19.32 41.79
CA LYS A 501 14.44 -19.04 41.39
C LYS A 501 14.25 -17.60 40.84
N ARG A 502 14.90 -17.24 39.76
CA ARG A 502 14.53 -16.03 39.01
C ARG A 502 13.20 -16.27 38.31
N LYS A 503 12.13 -15.80 38.87
CA LYS A 503 10.92 -15.50 38.11
C LYS A 503 11.26 -14.30 37.21
N ILE A 504 11.55 -14.55 35.94
CA ILE A 504 11.69 -13.50 34.94
C ILE A 504 10.29 -12.87 34.85
N ALA A 505 10.14 -11.64 35.35
CA ALA A 505 8.93 -10.88 35.12
C ALA A 505 8.76 -10.68 33.59
N PRO A 506 7.60 -10.91 33.01
CA PRO A 506 7.41 -10.72 31.59
C PRO A 506 7.64 -9.24 31.25
N LEU A 507 8.62 -8.99 30.38
CA LEU A 507 8.86 -7.66 29.82
C LEU A 507 7.59 -7.21 29.10
N SER A 508 7.05 -6.05 29.47
CA SER A 508 5.97 -5.43 28.75
C SER A 508 6.55 -4.53 27.66
N TYR A 509 5.96 -4.57 26.48
CA TYR A 509 6.39 -3.78 25.34
C TYR A 509 5.23 -2.90 24.87
N GLU A 510 5.54 -1.65 24.57
CA GLU A 510 4.66 -0.75 23.85
C GLU A 510 5.11 -0.73 22.40
N THR A 511 4.16 -0.91 21.47
CA THR A 511 4.45 -0.82 20.04
C THR A 511 3.65 0.33 19.46
N ASN A 512 4.35 1.22 18.76
CA ASN A 512 3.77 2.35 18.04
C ASN A 512 4.13 2.28 16.55
N THR A 513 3.33 2.87 15.70
CA THR A 513 3.64 3.06 14.28
C THR A 513 3.89 4.54 14.01
N THR A 514 5.10 4.87 13.55
CA THR A 514 5.39 6.18 12.99
C THR A 514 5.17 6.13 11.48
N VAL A 515 4.45 7.12 10.97
CA VAL A 515 4.15 7.26 9.54
C VAL A 515 4.85 8.51 9.03
N TYR A 516 5.71 8.36 8.04
CA TYR A 516 6.41 9.43 7.35
C TYR A 516 5.65 9.77 6.07
N LYS A 517 5.30 11.04 5.88
CA LYS A 517 4.60 11.55 4.68
C LYS A 517 5.59 12.22 3.76
N PHE A 518 5.61 11.81 2.51
CA PHE A 518 6.40 12.41 1.44
C PHE A 518 5.46 12.89 0.33
N ARG A 519 5.70 14.07 -0.21
CA ARG A 519 5.04 14.55 -1.42
C ARG A 519 5.71 13.96 -2.65
N LEU A 520 4.90 13.57 -3.63
CA LEU A 520 5.33 13.02 -4.91
C LEU A 520 5.08 14.04 -6.01
N GLU A 521 6.14 14.45 -6.71
CA GLU A 521 6.05 15.42 -7.80
C GLU A 521 6.89 14.98 -9.01
N GLN A 522 6.24 14.42 -10.03
CA GLN A 522 6.87 14.13 -11.34
C GLN A 522 8.24 13.41 -11.25
N GLY A 523 8.33 12.40 -10.41
CA GLY A 523 9.56 11.64 -10.20
C GLY A 523 10.48 12.23 -9.12
N LYS A 524 10.04 13.21 -8.36
CA LYS A 524 10.75 13.72 -7.17
C LYS A 524 9.97 13.35 -5.91
N THR A 525 10.71 13.18 -4.81
CA THR A 525 10.14 12.91 -3.49
C THR A 525 10.62 13.94 -2.49
N LYS A 526 9.71 14.51 -1.72
CA LYS A 526 10.03 15.49 -0.69
C LYS A 526 9.37 15.11 0.62
N PHE A 527 10.15 14.99 1.70
CA PHE A 527 9.60 14.79 3.03
C PHE A 527 8.74 15.99 3.43
N VAL A 528 7.53 15.70 3.95
CA VAL A 528 6.57 16.71 4.39
C VAL A 528 6.54 16.79 5.91
N THR A 529 6.20 15.67 6.55
CA THR A 529 5.99 15.59 8.00
C THR A 529 5.88 14.12 8.43
N GLN A 530 5.71 13.91 9.73
CA GLN A 530 5.48 12.58 10.30
C GLN A 530 4.41 12.64 11.39
N GLY A 531 3.75 11.51 11.61
CA GLY A 531 2.83 11.29 12.72
C GLY A 531 3.09 9.96 13.41
N GLU A 532 2.62 9.80 14.63
CA GLU A 532 2.74 8.54 15.38
C GLU A 532 1.39 8.13 15.93
N VAL A 533 1.09 6.84 15.86
CA VAL A 533 -0.11 6.23 16.43
C VAL A 533 0.24 4.95 17.19
N PRO A 534 -0.50 4.59 18.25
CA PRO A 534 -0.32 3.34 18.96
C PRO A 534 -0.58 2.11 18.09
N GLY A 535 0.17 1.04 18.32
CA GLY A 535 -0.01 -0.26 17.68
C GLY A 535 0.75 -0.44 16.38
N THR A 536 0.54 -1.58 15.73
CA THR A 536 1.19 -1.99 14.49
C THR A 536 0.18 -2.08 13.37
N ALA A 537 0.46 -1.46 12.23
CA ALA A 537 -0.32 -1.63 11.01
C ALA A 537 -0.02 -3.00 10.38
N LEU A 538 -1.07 -3.72 9.95
CA LEU A 538 -0.91 -5.05 9.35
C LEU A 538 -0.16 -4.98 8.02
N ASN A 539 -0.62 -4.15 7.11
CA ASN A 539 -0.07 -3.98 5.77
C ASN A 539 -0.53 -2.63 5.20
N GLN A 540 -0.27 -2.38 3.94
CA GLN A 540 -0.66 -1.14 3.27
C GLN A 540 -2.17 -0.88 3.23
N PHE A 541 -3.01 -1.92 3.26
CA PHE A 541 -4.48 -1.77 3.33
C PHE A 541 -4.97 -1.22 4.65
N SER A 542 -4.13 -1.28 5.68
CA SER A 542 -4.39 -0.63 6.95
C SER A 542 -4.28 0.90 6.86
N MET A 543 -3.88 1.44 5.70
CA MET A 543 -3.64 2.86 5.47
C MET A 543 -4.44 3.36 4.28
N ASP A 544 -4.88 4.62 4.37
CA ASP A 544 -5.61 5.32 3.32
C ASP A 544 -5.47 6.83 3.46
N GLU A 545 -5.68 7.56 2.37
CA GLU A 545 -5.82 9.02 2.36
C GLU A 545 -7.12 9.40 1.65
N HIS A 546 -7.97 10.17 2.33
CA HIS A 546 -9.22 10.63 1.79
C HIS A 546 -9.48 12.08 2.17
N ASN A 547 -9.68 12.94 1.18
CA ASN A 547 -9.89 14.39 1.37
C ASN A 547 -8.81 15.05 2.25
N GLY A 548 -7.53 14.70 2.03
CA GLY A 548 -6.40 15.23 2.80
C GLY A 548 -6.24 14.64 4.21
N ILE A 549 -7.16 13.78 4.65
CA ILE A 549 -7.07 13.09 5.94
C ILE A 549 -6.41 11.74 5.75
N PHE A 550 -5.32 11.50 6.48
CA PHE A 550 -4.70 10.19 6.56
C PHE A 550 -5.43 9.33 7.59
N ARG A 551 -5.72 8.07 7.23
CA ARG A 551 -6.45 7.10 8.04
C ARG A 551 -5.63 5.83 8.20
N ILE A 552 -5.56 5.31 9.44
CA ILE A 552 -4.76 4.11 9.71
C ILE A 552 -5.41 3.21 10.76
N ALA A 553 -5.42 1.92 10.48
CA ALA A 553 -5.86 0.88 11.40
C ALA A 553 -4.66 0.15 12.00
N THR A 554 -4.65 -0.08 13.31
CA THR A 554 -3.55 -0.73 14.03
C THR A 554 -4.06 -1.76 15.04
N THR A 555 -3.19 -2.70 15.41
CA THR A 555 -3.40 -3.60 16.56
C THR A 555 -2.36 -3.30 17.63
N THR A 556 -2.82 -3.09 18.86
CA THR A 556 -2.00 -2.97 20.08
C THR A 556 -2.09 -4.25 20.90
N GLY A 557 -1.10 -4.52 21.73
CA GLY A 557 -1.09 -5.67 22.66
C GLY A 557 -0.91 -7.02 21.97
N GLU A 558 -1.18 -8.10 22.73
CA GLU A 558 -0.91 -9.48 22.32
C GLU A 558 -2.16 -10.37 22.45
N ILE A 559 -2.42 -11.21 21.44
CA ILE A 559 -3.63 -12.08 21.39
C ILE A 559 -3.67 -13.19 22.45
N TRP A 560 -2.52 -13.54 23.00
CA TRP A 560 -2.36 -14.61 24.02
C TRP A 560 -2.47 -14.08 25.46
N ARG A 561 -2.48 -12.76 25.64
CA ARG A 561 -2.62 -12.13 26.96
C ARG A 561 -4.10 -11.99 27.37
N THR A 562 -4.32 -11.92 28.70
CA THR A 562 -5.64 -11.73 29.30
C THR A 562 -5.63 -10.61 30.37
N ASP A 563 -4.65 -9.71 30.27
CA ASP A 563 -4.46 -8.54 31.13
C ASP A 563 -4.65 -7.24 30.34
N GLU A 564 -4.20 -6.12 30.89
CA GLU A 564 -4.26 -4.80 30.23
C GLU A 564 -3.57 -4.75 28.86
N ASN A 565 -2.62 -5.64 28.61
CA ASN A 565 -1.89 -5.79 27.34
C ASN A 565 -2.55 -6.81 26.39
N THR A 566 -3.79 -7.23 26.66
CA THR A 566 -4.58 -8.00 25.70
C THR A 566 -4.75 -7.20 24.41
N SER A 567 -4.64 -7.86 23.24
CA SER A 567 -4.73 -7.21 21.94
C SER A 567 -6.03 -6.41 21.79
N LYS A 568 -5.94 -5.27 21.12
CA LYS A 568 -7.04 -4.38 20.77
C LYS A 568 -6.76 -3.78 19.40
N ASN A 569 -7.81 -3.59 18.63
CA ASN A 569 -7.71 -3.00 17.31
C ASN A 569 -8.21 -1.56 17.36
N ASN A 570 -7.61 -0.70 16.57
CA ASN A 570 -7.82 0.73 16.65
C ASN A 570 -7.88 1.34 15.25
N MET A 571 -8.57 2.48 15.13
CA MET A 571 -8.61 3.33 13.96
C MET A 571 -8.21 4.74 14.35
N TYR A 572 -7.27 5.33 13.62
CA TYR A 572 -6.83 6.70 13.82
C TYR A 572 -7.00 7.50 12.53
N THR A 573 -7.32 8.76 12.69
CA THR A 573 -7.33 9.76 11.62
C THR A 573 -6.35 10.86 11.97
N LEU A 574 -5.58 11.30 10.97
CA LEU A 574 -4.57 12.34 11.12
C LEU A 574 -4.80 13.42 10.05
N ASP A 575 -4.54 14.66 10.39
CA ASP A 575 -4.63 15.78 9.47
C ASP A 575 -3.47 15.80 8.44
N GLU A 576 -3.43 16.80 7.59
CA GLU A 576 -2.37 16.95 6.60
C GLU A 576 -0.98 17.13 7.21
N ALA A 577 -0.89 17.66 8.42
CA ALA A 577 0.34 17.75 9.21
C ALA A 577 0.66 16.48 9.99
N MET A 578 -0.11 15.42 9.76
CA MET A 578 0.00 14.12 10.45
C MET A 578 -0.21 14.23 11.97
N LYS A 579 -0.98 15.24 12.42
CA LYS A 579 -1.42 15.35 13.82
C LYS A 579 -2.70 14.54 14.01
N PRO A 580 -2.85 13.78 15.12
CA PRO A 580 -4.07 13.04 15.38
C PRO A 580 -5.30 13.97 15.47
N LEU A 581 -6.32 13.67 14.64
CA LEU A 581 -7.62 14.34 14.64
C LEU A 581 -8.64 13.58 15.48
N GLY A 582 -8.74 12.29 15.25
CA GLY A 582 -9.69 11.41 15.90
C GLY A 582 -9.14 10.03 16.11
N LYS A 583 -9.79 9.28 17.00
CA LYS A 583 -9.44 7.91 17.32
C LYS A 583 -10.65 7.08 17.72
N LEU A 584 -10.59 5.81 17.37
CA LEU A 584 -11.50 4.76 17.85
C LEU A 584 -10.64 3.60 18.32
N GLU A 585 -10.60 3.35 19.62
CA GLU A 585 -9.71 2.37 20.24
C GLU A 585 -10.48 1.24 20.92
N GLY A 586 -9.84 0.09 21.08
CA GLY A 586 -10.38 -1.02 21.85
C GLY A 586 -11.37 -1.90 21.11
N ILE A 587 -11.33 -1.93 19.78
CA ILE A 587 -12.20 -2.80 18.97
C ILE A 587 -11.75 -4.26 19.16
N ALA A 588 -12.71 -5.17 19.40
CA ALA A 588 -12.53 -6.62 19.50
C ALA A 588 -11.33 -7.03 20.38
N PRO A 589 -11.38 -6.83 21.71
CA PRO A 589 -10.29 -7.23 22.61
C PRO A 589 -9.99 -8.74 22.51
N GLY A 590 -8.71 -9.10 22.42
CA GLY A 590 -8.25 -10.48 22.27
C GLY A 590 -8.17 -10.96 20.83
N GLU A 591 -8.50 -10.12 19.87
CA GLU A 591 -8.39 -10.37 18.42
C GLU A 591 -7.32 -9.48 17.79
N ARG A 592 -6.93 -9.77 16.55
CA ARG A 592 -6.07 -8.91 15.73
C ARG A 592 -6.70 -8.65 14.37
N ILE A 593 -6.28 -7.59 13.70
CA ILE A 593 -6.70 -7.28 12.34
C ILE A 593 -6.17 -8.34 11.37
N TYR A 594 -7.03 -8.82 10.47
CA TYR A 594 -6.70 -9.69 9.35
C TYR A 594 -6.86 -8.98 8.01
N SER A 595 -7.84 -8.09 7.89
CA SER A 595 -7.95 -7.19 6.74
C SER A 595 -8.65 -5.89 7.08
N VAL A 596 -8.35 -4.86 6.31
CA VAL A 596 -9.03 -3.57 6.37
C VAL A 596 -9.33 -3.13 4.94
N ARG A 597 -10.47 -2.47 4.77
CA ARG A 597 -10.84 -1.85 3.51
C ARG A 597 -11.46 -0.48 3.76
N PHE A 598 -10.85 0.55 3.18
CA PHE A 598 -11.43 1.88 3.17
C PHE A 598 -12.28 2.08 1.92
N MET A 599 -13.46 2.68 2.07
CA MET A 599 -14.41 2.99 0.99
C MET A 599 -15.07 4.34 1.29
N GLY A 600 -14.60 5.40 0.66
CA GLY A 600 -15.09 6.77 0.91
C GLY A 600 -15.04 7.14 2.39
N ASN A 601 -16.17 7.47 2.96
CA ASN A 601 -16.30 7.85 4.37
C ASN A 601 -16.45 6.65 5.32
N ARG A 602 -16.07 5.44 4.90
CA ARG A 602 -16.20 4.23 5.71
C ARG A 602 -14.92 3.40 5.68
N ALA A 603 -14.74 2.59 6.72
CA ALA A 603 -13.78 1.51 6.72
C ALA A 603 -14.46 0.21 7.16
N TYR A 604 -14.03 -0.89 6.59
CA TYR A 604 -14.44 -2.24 6.96
C TYR A 604 -13.22 -2.96 7.51
N MET A 605 -13.36 -3.47 8.74
CA MET A 605 -12.25 -4.13 9.45
C MET A 605 -12.66 -5.55 9.82
N VAL A 606 -11.86 -6.49 9.42
CA VAL A 606 -11.97 -7.90 9.82
C VAL A 606 -10.96 -8.15 10.92
N THR A 607 -11.43 -8.64 12.07
CA THR A 607 -10.57 -9.11 13.16
C THR A 607 -10.82 -10.59 13.39
N PHE A 608 -9.88 -11.32 13.95
CA PHE A 608 -10.02 -12.75 14.19
C PHE A 608 -9.20 -13.25 15.37
N LYS A 609 -9.82 -14.17 16.11
CA LYS A 609 -9.17 -15.11 17.01
C LYS A 609 -9.76 -16.51 16.81
N ASN A 610 -11.08 -16.67 16.92
CA ASN A 610 -11.80 -17.91 16.68
C ASN A 610 -12.98 -17.70 15.73
N THR A 611 -13.67 -16.56 15.83
CA THR A 611 -14.82 -16.16 15.00
C THR A 611 -14.56 -14.79 14.46
N ASP A 612 -14.92 -14.51 13.21
CA ASP A 612 -14.61 -13.32 12.46
C ASP A 612 -15.73 -12.26 12.61
N PRO A 613 -15.54 -11.15 13.31
CA PRO A 613 -16.39 -9.98 13.14
C PRO A 613 -15.87 -9.09 11.99
N LEU A 614 -16.75 -8.81 11.03
CA LEU A 614 -16.62 -7.71 10.10
C LEU A 614 -17.22 -6.46 10.74
N PHE A 615 -16.40 -5.47 11.06
CA PHE A 615 -16.82 -4.17 11.58
C PHE A 615 -17.00 -3.17 10.45
N ALA A 616 -18.12 -2.43 10.46
CA ALA A 616 -18.31 -1.22 9.65
C ALA A 616 -18.02 0.00 10.54
N ILE A 617 -17.10 0.85 10.10
CA ILE A 617 -16.60 2.01 10.84
C ILE A 617 -16.96 3.28 10.07
N ASP A 618 -17.58 4.24 10.72
CA ASP A 618 -17.86 5.58 10.20
C ASP A 618 -16.63 6.48 10.32
N LEU A 619 -16.27 7.12 9.21
CA LEU A 619 -15.19 8.09 9.09
C LEU A 619 -15.70 9.43 8.48
N THR A 620 -17.02 9.61 8.43
CA THR A 620 -17.66 10.85 7.92
C THR A 620 -17.21 12.06 8.72
N ASN A 621 -17.14 11.91 10.04
CA ASN A 621 -16.49 12.89 10.91
C ASN A 621 -15.10 12.35 11.32
N PRO A 622 -14.03 12.81 10.71
CA PRO A 622 -12.70 12.31 11.02
C PRO A 622 -12.26 12.56 12.49
N SER A 623 -12.85 13.54 13.17
CA SER A 623 -12.55 13.78 14.60
C SER A 623 -13.24 12.81 15.56
N ALA A 624 -14.22 12.04 15.08
CA ALA A 624 -15.00 11.12 15.90
C ALA A 624 -15.34 9.82 15.14
N PRO A 625 -14.33 8.99 14.79
CA PRO A 625 -14.60 7.69 14.19
C PRO A 625 -15.45 6.80 15.11
N ALA A 626 -16.40 6.05 14.56
CA ALA A 626 -17.31 5.22 15.35
C ALA A 626 -17.62 3.89 14.67
N VAL A 627 -17.84 2.82 15.44
CA VAL A 627 -18.39 1.56 14.93
C VAL A 627 -19.87 1.75 14.65
N LEU A 628 -20.30 1.50 13.42
CA LEU A 628 -21.71 1.53 13.01
C LEU A 628 -22.39 0.18 13.20
N GLY A 629 -21.69 -0.91 12.95
CA GLY A 629 -22.22 -2.25 13.07
C GLY A 629 -21.12 -3.31 12.99
N ALA A 630 -21.50 -4.55 13.32
CA ALA A 630 -20.61 -5.70 13.22
C ALA A 630 -21.40 -6.95 12.82
N LEU A 631 -20.80 -7.78 11.97
CA LEU A 631 -21.29 -9.10 11.57
C LEU A 631 -20.30 -10.16 12.03
N LYS A 632 -20.73 -11.14 12.81
CA LYS A 632 -19.93 -12.29 13.23
C LYS A 632 -20.28 -13.51 12.40
N ILE A 633 -19.30 -14.09 11.74
CA ILE A 633 -19.42 -15.27 10.88
C ILE A 633 -18.25 -16.24 11.10
N PRO A 634 -18.41 -17.55 10.84
CA PRO A 634 -17.29 -18.49 10.85
C PRO A 634 -16.28 -18.20 9.75
N GLY A 635 -14.99 -18.39 10.04
CA GLY A 635 -13.92 -18.11 9.10
C GLY A 635 -13.45 -16.64 9.19
N TYR A 636 -12.56 -16.24 8.28
CA TYR A 636 -12.06 -14.87 8.22
C TYR A 636 -11.70 -14.49 6.78
N SER A 637 -11.58 -13.18 6.53
CA SER A 637 -11.15 -12.63 5.25
C SER A 637 -9.76 -12.02 5.37
N ASP A 638 -8.79 -12.55 4.60
CA ASP A 638 -7.45 -11.98 4.45
C ASP A 638 -7.46 -10.73 3.55
N TYR A 639 -8.42 -10.70 2.62
CA TYR A 639 -8.57 -9.61 1.66
C TYR A 639 -10.04 -9.26 1.46
N LEU A 640 -10.34 -7.95 1.45
CA LEU A 640 -11.66 -7.40 1.12
C LEU A 640 -11.57 -6.61 -0.19
N HIS A 641 -12.44 -6.94 -1.14
CA HIS A 641 -12.55 -6.26 -2.42
C HIS A 641 -13.92 -5.59 -2.56
N PRO A 642 -14.04 -4.32 -2.96
CA PRO A 642 -15.33 -3.71 -3.25
C PRO A 642 -15.97 -4.38 -4.46
N TYR A 643 -17.19 -4.85 -4.29
CA TYR A 643 -18.05 -5.17 -5.43
C TYR A 643 -18.69 -3.90 -6.01
N ASP A 644 -19.17 -3.03 -5.12
CA ASP A 644 -19.65 -1.67 -5.36
C ASP A 644 -19.68 -0.87 -4.05
N GLU A 645 -20.32 0.30 -4.04
CA GLU A 645 -20.37 1.20 -2.87
C GLU A 645 -21.04 0.56 -1.63
N THR A 646 -21.86 -0.46 -1.82
CA THR A 646 -22.67 -1.10 -0.77
C THR A 646 -22.43 -2.59 -0.61
N HIS A 647 -21.52 -3.18 -1.37
CA HIS A 647 -21.21 -4.61 -1.30
C HIS A 647 -19.70 -4.86 -1.32
N LEU A 648 -19.27 -5.87 -0.56
CA LEU A 648 -17.88 -6.30 -0.44
C LEU A 648 -17.73 -7.78 -0.75
N ILE A 649 -16.63 -8.16 -1.38
CA ILE A 649 -16.21 -9.56 -1.54
C ILE A 649 -15.08 -9.82 -0.55
N GLY A 650 -15.26 -10.80 0.33
CA GLY A 650 -14.22 -11.28 1.23
C GLY A 650 -13.56 -12.55 0.69
N PHE A 651 -12.24 -12.61 0.75
CA PHE A 651 -11.43 -13.77 0.42
C PHE A 651 -10.58 -14.16 1.62
N GLY A 652 -10.66 -15.41 2.06
CA GLY A 652 -9.94 -15.88 3.25
C GLY A 652 -10.07 -17.38 3.45
N LYS A 653 -10.21 -17.78 4.70
CA LYS A 653 -10.31 -19.19 5.09
C LYS A 653 -11.58 -19.46 5.88
N GLU A 654 -12.20 -20.59 5.60
CA GLU A 654 -13.20 -21.19 6.49
C GLU A 654 -12.50 -21.71 7.74
N THR A 655 -13.18 -21.74 8.87
CA THR A 655 -12.66 -22.27 10.13
C THR A 655 -13.63 -23.27 10.77
N ALA A 656 -13.07 -24.25 11.46
CA ALA A 656 -13.82 -25.17 12.31
C ALA A 656 -13.19 -25.21 13.70
N GLU A 657 -14.02 -25.11 14.73
CA GLU A 657 -13.57 -25.11 16.11
C GLU A 657 -13.64 -26.51 16.74
N ILE A 658 -12.61 -26.87 17.48
CA ILE A 658 -12.57 -28.09 18.26
C ILE A 658 -12.37 -27.72 19.74
N PRO A 659 -13.16 -28.27 20.66
CA PRO A 659 -12.93 -28.15 22.09
C PRO A 659 -11.59 -28.72 22.51
N LEU A 660 -10.79 -27.97 23.26
CA LEU A 660 -9.56 -28.45 23.88
C LEU A 660 -9.91 -29.35 25.07
N LYS A 661 -9.72 -30.66 24.91
CA LYS A 661 -9.91 -31.62 26.02
C LYS A 661 -8.76 -31.51 27.00
N GLY A 662 -9.06 -31.30 28.28
CA GLY A 662 -8.10 -31.38 29.39
C GLY A 662 -7.57 -30.06 29.91
N ASP A 663 -8.05 -28.93 29.47
CA ASP A 663 -7.77 -27.64 30.11
C ASP A 663 -8.73 -27.41 31.30
N ALA A 664 -8.25 -27.74 32.52
CA ALA A 664 -9.04 -27.57 33.73
C ALA A 664 -9.30 -26.09 34.09
N SER A 665 -8.59 -25.16 33.47
CA SER A 665 -8.71 -23.72 33.69
C SER A 665 -9.85 -23.08 32.86
N ASP A 666 -10.16 -23.66 31.70
CA ASP A 666 -11.27 -23.21 30.84
C ASP A 666 -11.85 -24.40 30.03
N PRO A 667 -12.89 -25.05 30.54
CA PRO A 667 -13.51 -26.20 29.88
C PRO A 667 -14.22 -25.86 28.55
N ASN A 668 -14.43 -24.57 28.27
CA ASN A 668 -15.07 -24.10 27.05
C ASN A 668 -14.07 -23.61 26.01
N ARG A 669 -12.76 -23.74 26.28
CA ARG A 669 -11.73 -23.32 25.35
C ARG A 669 -11.75 -24.13 24.06
N THR A 670 -11.87 -23.43 22.93
CA THR A 670 -11.80 -24.00 21.58
C THR A 670 -10.52 -23.57 20.86
N VAL A 671 -10.10 -24.37 19.88
CA VAL A 671 -9.05 -24.02 18.92
C VAL A 671 -9.68 -24.05 17.52
N ALA A 672 -9.52 -22.96 16.81
CA ALA A 672 -9.96 -22.86 15.42
C ALA A 672 -8.90 -23.45 14.48
N TYR A 673 -9.33 -24.31 13.58
CA TYR A 673 -8.51 -24.91 12.52
C TYR A 673 -8.96 -24.34 11.17
N TYR A 674 -7.99 -23.81 10.40
CA TYR A 674 -8.25 -23.31 9.06
C TYR A 674 -8.63 -24.47 8.13
N GLN A 675 -9.66 -24.29 7.34
CA GLN A 675 -10.19 -25.24 6.38
C GLN A 675 -9.92 -24.79 4.93
N GLY A 676 -10.86 -24.98 4.02
CA GLY A 676 -10.78 -24.52 2.64
C GLY A 676 -10.74 -23.01 2.48
N MET A 677 -10.51 -22.55 1.27
CA MET A 677 -10.60 -21.15 0.91
C MET A 677 -12.06 -20.69 0.93
N LYS A 678 -12.35 -19.61 1.64
CA LYS A 678 -13.67 -19.02 1.76
C LYS A 678 -13.80 -17.78 0.89
N LEU A 679 -14.91 -17.69 0.15
CA LEU A 679 -15.38 -16.48 -0.52
C LEU A 679 -16.68 -16.06 0.15
N SER A 680 -16.85 -14.78 0.40
CA SER A 680 -18.07 -14.20 0.97
C SER A 680 -18.49 -12.96 0.19
N LEU A 681 -19.77 -12.78 -0.06
CA LEU A 681 -20.33 -11.55 -0.59
C LEU A 681 -21.16 -10.89 0.51
N PHE A 682 -20.75 -9.71 0.93
CA PHE A 682 -21.39 -8.95 2.00
C PHE A 682 -22.24 -7.82 1.44
N ASP A 683 -23.45 -7.67 1.97
CA ASP A 683 -24.28 -6.48 1.84
C ASP A 683 -24.02 -5.57 3.06
N VAL A 684 -23.56 -4.36 2.79
CA VAL A 684 -23.30 -3.32 3.78
C VAL A 684 -24.14 -2.06 3.49
N THR A 685 -25.26 -2.22 2.79
CA THR A 685 -26.26 -1.15 2.55
C THR A 685 -26.75 -0.59 3.87
N ASP A 686 -27.20 -1.46 4.78
CA ASP A 686 -27.45 -1.11 6.18
C ASP A 686 -26.20 -1.43 7.00
N VAL A 687 -25.31 -0.47 7.16
CA VAL A 687 -24.05 -0.62 7.90
C VAL A 687 -24.23 -1.00 9.36
N SER A 688 -25.41 -0.77 9.95
CA SER A 688 -25.73 -1.19 11.32
C SER A 688 -25.99 -2.69 11.42
N LYS A 689 -26.28 -3.33 10.28
CA LYS A 689 -26.62 -4.76 10.17
C LYS A 689 -26.01 -5.36 8.89
N PRO A 690 -24.68 -5.43 8.76
CA PRO A 690 -24.07 -6.09 7.63
C PRO A 690 -24.53 -7.55 7.52
N VAL A 691 -24.68 -8.05 6.30
CA VAL A 691 -25.17 -9.41 6.01
C VAL A 691 -24.20 -10.12 5.08
N GLU A 692 -23.87 -11.39 5.36
CA GLU A 692 -23.23 -12.29 4.39
C GLU A 692 -24.33 -12.85 3.49
N MET A 693 -24.46 -12.29 2.28
CA MET A 693 -25.49 -12.70 1.32
C MET A 693 -25.22 -14.09 0.77
N PHE A 694 -23.96 -14.34 0.38
CA PHE A 694 -23.52 -15.58 -0.23
C PHE A 694 -22.15 -15.98 0.30
N LYS A 695 -21.96 -17.29 0.41
CA LYS A 695 -20.70 -17.91 0.81
C LYS A 695 -20.37 -19.08 -0.10
N GLU A 696 -19.12 -19.22 -0.48
CA GLU A 696 -18.54 -20.36 -1.18
C GLU A 696 -17.32 -20.86 -0.44
N VAL A 697 -17.13 -22.16 -0.34
CA VAL A 697 -15.92 -22.76 0.27
C VAL A 697 -15.29 -23.72 -0.72
N ILE A 698 -14.05 -23.45 -1.07
CA ILE A 698 -13.27 -24.21 -2.04
C ILE A 698 -12.33 -25.16 -1.30
N GLY A 699 -12.50 -26.46 -1.56
CA GLY A 699 -11.64 -27.53 -1.03
C GLY A 699 -11.64 -27.61 0.50
N ASP A 700 -10.61 -28.25 1.00
CA ASP A 700 -10.39 -28.51 2.43
C ASP A 700 -9.10 -27.86 2.93
N ARG A 701 -8.72 -28.18 4.17
CA ARG A 701 -7.49 -27.69 4.80
C ARG A 701 -6.26 -27.95 3.95
N GLY A 702 -5.49 -26.91 3.67
CA GLY A 702 -4.36 -26.91 2.76
C GLY A 702 -4.65 -26.28 1.40
N THR A 703 -5.92 -25.97 1.07
CA THR A 703 -6.27 -25.17 -0.11
C THR A 703 -5.70 -23.77 0.01
N GLU A 704 -4.98 -23.29 -1.03
CA GLU A 704 -4.29 -22.01 -1.04
C GLU A 704 -4.53 -21.25 -2.35
N SER A 705 -4.47 -19.93 -2.26
CA SER A 705 -4.48 -19.04 -3.42
C SER A 705 -3.51 -17.88 -3.19
N GLU A 706 -2.80 -17.50 -4.24
CA GLU A 706 -1.97 -16.30 -4.19
C GLU A 706 -2.80 -15.05 -3.84
N LEU A 707 -4.07 -15.01 -4.21
CA LEU A 707 -4.99 -13.91 -3.91
C LEU A 707 -5.08 -13.59 -2.40
N LEU A 708 -4.93 -14.57 -1.53
CA LEU A 708 -4.99 -14.35 -0.07
C LEU A 708 -3.82 -13.49 0.45
N HIS A 709 -2.73 -13.41 -0.34
CA HIS A 709 -1.52 -12.67 0.04
C HIS A 709 -1.11 -11.62 -1.00
N ASN A 710 -1.71 -11.67 -2.19
CA ASN A 710 -1.41 -10.78 -3.30
C ASN A 710 -2.68 -10.52 -4.13
N HIS A 711 -3.32 -9.38 -3.85
CA HIS A 711 -4.57 -8.97 -4.51
C HIS A 711 -4.44 -8.82 -6.03
N LYS A 712 -3.22 -8.61 -6.58
CA LYS A 712 -2.97 -8.54 -8.04
C LYS A 712 -3.32 -9.85 -8.76
N ALA A 713 -3.46 -10.95 -8.00
CA ALA A 713 -3.94 -12.23 -8.52
C ALA A 713 -5.46 -12.28 -8.77
N LEU A 714 -6.21 -11.27 -8.32
CA LEU A 714 -7.65 -11.15 -8.57
C LEU A 714 -7.93 -10.54 -9.94
N LEU A 715 -8.73 -11.22 -10.72
CA LEU A 715 -9.47 -10.64 -11.83
C LEU A 715 -10.92 -10.44 -11.41
N PHE A 716 -11.37 -9.19 -11.37
CA PHE A 716 -12.75 -8.84 -11.12
C PHE A 716 -13.25 -7.81 -12.14
N SER A 717 -14.41 -8.04 -12.72
CA SER A 717 -15.14 -7.11 -13.58
C SER A 717 -16.63 -7.20 -13.27
N LYS A 718 -17.16 -6.15 -12.65
CA LYS A 718 -18.59 -6.05 -12.34
C LYS A 718 -19.43 -6.01 -13.62
N GLU A 719 -18.96 -5.31 -14.65
CA GLU A 719 -19.62 -5.15 -15.93
C GLU A 719 -19.79 -6.49 -16.63
N ASN A 720 -18.80 -7.37 -16.53
CA ASN A 720 -18.82 -8.70 -17.13
C ASN A 720 -19.37 -9.78 -16.17
N ASN A 721 -19.78 -9.42 -14.95
CA ASN A 721 -20.12 -10.36 -13.88
C ASN A 721 -19.02 -11.43 -13.71
N LEU A 722 -17.77 -11.06 -13.79
CA LEU A 722 -16.62 -11.95 -13.85
C LEU A 722 -15.78 -11.84 -12.60
N LEU A 723 -15.48 -12.98 -12.00
CA LEU A 723 -14.53 -13.14 -10.93
C LEU A 723 -13.62 -14.32 -11.25
N ALA A 724 -12.30 -14.14 -11.23
CA ALA A 724 -11.38 -15.24 -11.43
C ALA A 724 -10.07 -15.04 -10.66
N PHE A 725 -9.45 -16.13 -10.24
CA PHE A 725 -8.18 -16.13 -9.51
C PHE A 725 -7.50 -17.50 -9.58
N PRO A 726 -6.18 -17.58 -9.44
CA PRO A 726 -5.45 -18.83 -9.35
C PRO A 726 -5.69 -19.50 -8.00
N VAL A 727 -5.84 -20.84 -7.99
CA VAL A 727 -6.06 -21.61 -6.76
C VAL A 727 -5.40 -22.97 -6.83
N THR A 728 -4.86 -23.44 -5.70
CA THR A 728 -4.42 -24.81 -5.45
C THR A 728 -5.40 -25.45 -4.49
N VAL A 729 -6.16 -26.43 -4.96
CA VAL A 729 -7.23 -27.08 -4.20
C VAL A 729 -6.70 -28.37 -3.56
N MET A 730 -6.96 -28.50 -2.27
CA MET A 730 -6.69 -29.68 -1.47
C MET A 730 -8.02 -30.26 -1.00
N GLU A 731 -8.21 -31.58 -1.12
CA GLU A 731 -9.43 -32.25 -0.67
C GLU A 731 -9.10 -33.45 0.23
N ILE A 732 -9.90 -33.69 1.26
CA ILE A 732 -9.77 -34.84 2.14
C ILE A 732 -10.53 -36.02 1.53
N PRO A 733 -9.85 -37.08 1.09
CA PRO A 733 -10.53 -38.28 0.57
C PRO A 733 -11.39 -38.91 1.65
N ASN A 734 -12.63 -39.27 1.30
CA ASN A 734 -13.56 -39.95 2.20
C ASN A 734 -13.80 -39.20 3.51
N LYS A 735 -13.97 -37.87 3.42
CA LYS A 735 -14.19 -36.96 4.56
C LYS A 735 -15.35 -37.49 5.43
N THR A 736 -15.05 -37.78 6.70
CA THR A 736 -16.04 -38.20 7.71
C THR A 736 -16.32 -37.06 8.68
N ALA A 737 -17.48 -37.00 9.30
CA ALA A 737 -17.75 -36.03 10.34
C ALA A 737 -16.94 -36.39 11.60
N GLY A 738 -16.25 -35.39 12.19
CA GLY A 738 -15.52 -35.55 13.45
C GLY A 738 -14.22 -34.73 13.53
N ALA A 739 -13.62 -34.72 14.72
CA ALA A 739 -12.41 -33.93 15.01
C ALA A 739 -11.22 -34.29 14.09
N ASP A 740 -11.09 -35.57 13.74
CA ASP A 740 -9.98 -36.07 12.90
C ASP A 740 -10.01 -35.45 11.50
N SER A 741 -11.21 -35.24 10.92
CA SER A 741 -11.32 -34.59 9.62
C SER A 741 -11.06 -33.10 9.66
N VAL A 742 -11.32 -32.44 10.80
CA VAL A 742 -11.04 -30.99 10.98
C VAL A 742 -9.54 -30.73 11.07
N THR A 743 -8.78 -31.65 11.65
CA THR A 743 -7.32 -31.51 11.81
C THR A 743 -6.53 -32.04 10.60
N ALA A 744 -7.14 -32.90 9.78
CA ALA A 744 -6.50 -33.51 8.62
C ALA A 744 -6.21 -32.47 7.52
N TYR A 745 -5.09 -32.64 6.83
CA TYR A 745 -4.81 -31.90 5.60
C TYR A 745 -5.40 -32.64 4.38
N GLY A 746 -5.94 -31.88 3.47
CA GLY A 746 -6.38 -32.39 2.17
C GLY A 746 -5.21 -32.88 1.33
N GLN A 747 -5.49 -33.74 0.36
CA GLN A 747 -4.58 -34.15 -0.69
C GLN A 747 -4.74 -33.26 -1.90
N PHE A 748 -3.66 -33.08 -2.67
CA PHE A 748 -3.70 -32.27 -3.88
C PHE A 748 -4.75 -32.77 -4.88
N LYS A 749 -5.61 -31.86 -5.31
CA LYS A 749 -6.69 -32.17 -6.24
C LYS A 749 -6.61 -31.41 -7.54
N PHE A 750 -6.30 -30.11 -7.46
CA PHE A 750 -6.34 -29.21 -8.61
C PHE A 750 -5.37 -28.04 -8.41
N GLN A 751 -4.77 -27.59 -9.49
CA GLN A 751 -4.13 -26.28 -9.59
C GLN A 751 -4.51 -25.64 -10.92
N GLY A 752 -4.92 -24.38 -10.87
CA GLY A 752 -5.38 -23.64 -12.04
C GLY A 752 -6.13 -22.39 -11.63
N ALA A 753 -6.92 -21.84 -12.55
CA ALA A 753 -7.81 -20.72 -12.29
C ALA A 753 -9.24 -21.22 -12.03
N TYR A 754 -9.90 -20.72 -11.00
CA TYR A 754 -11.36 -20.81 -10.90
C TYR A 754 -11.97 -19.54 -11.49
N VAL A 755 -12.94 -19.72 -12.35
CA VAL A 755 -13.68 -18.66 -13.04
C VAL A 755 -15.14 -18.71 -12.62
N TYR A 756 -15.61 -17.65 -12.00
CA TYR A 756 -16.98 -17.52 -11.53
C TYR A 756 -17.73 -16.45 -12.33
N ARG A 757 -19.02 -16.67 -12.49
CA ARG A 757 -19.98 -15.60 -12.63
C ARG A 757 -20.33 -15.14 -11.21
N LEU A 758 -20.28 -13.84 -10.97
CA LEU A 758 -20.66 -13.22 -9.71
C LEU A 758 -21.69 -12.12 -9.95
N ASP A 759 -22.86 -12.27 -9.36
CA ASP A 759 -23.90 -11.23 -9.32
C ASP A 759 -24.63 -11.22 -7.97
N LEU A 760 -25.34 -10.11 -7.68
CA LEU A 760 -26.05 -9.94 -6.40
C LEU A 760 -27.30 -10.82 -6.25
N THR A 761 -27.75 -11.46 -7.28
CA THR A 761 -28.95 -12.32 -7.26
C THR A 761 -28.60 -13.78 -6.99
N ASN A 762 -27.53 -14.27 -7.61
CA ASN A 762 -27.19 -15.69 -7.62
C ASN A 762 -25.87 -15.99 -6.87
N GLY A 763 -25.13 -14.93 -6.44
CA GLY A 763 -23.85 -15.08 -5.77
C GLY A 763 -22.77 -15.68 -6.66
N PHE A 764 -21.95 -16.55 -6.08
CA PHE A 764 -20.82 -17.21 -6.75
C PHE A 764 -21.29 -18.42 -7.55
N GLN A 765 -21.17 -18.37 -8.86
CA GLN A 765 -21.48 -19.47 -9.76
C GLN A 765 -20.22 -19.87 -10.52
N LEU A 766 -19.62 -21.02 -10.16
CA LEU A 766 -18.43 -21.54 -10.84
C LEU A 766 -18.77 -21.85 -12.30
N LYS A 767 -18.17 -21.11 -13.24
CA LYS A 767 -18.30 -21.33 -14.68
C LYS A 767 -17.36 -22.43 -15.17
N ALA A 768 -16.10 -22.36 -14.77
CA ALA A 768 -15.11 -23.36 -15.16
C ALA A 768 -13.88 -23.34 -14.23
N PRO A 769 -13.31 -24.51 -13.93
CA PRO A 769 -11.93 -24.67 -13.51
C PRO A 769 -11.04 -24.77 -14.76
N ILE A 770 -10.04 -23.90 -14.89
CA ILE A 770 -9.09 -23.92 -16.01
C ILE A 770 -7.71 -24.31 -15.49
N THR A 771 -7.21 -25.47 -15.89
CA THR A 771 -5.86 -25.92 -15.52
C THR A 771 -4.93 -25.96 -16.73
N HIS A 772 -3.63 -25.79 -16.48
CA HIS A 772 -2.57 -26.02 -17.45
C HIS A 772 -1.87 -27.37 -17.25
N LEU A 773 -2.13 -28.04 -16.13
CA LEU A 773 -1.57 -29.36 -15.84
C LEU A 773 -2.24 -30.43 -16.72
N THR A 774 -1.44 -31.35 -17.23
CA THR A 774 -1.91 -32.53 -17.90
C THR A 774 -2.35 -33.60 -16.89
N GLU A 775 -3.14 -34.55 -17.31
CA GLU A 775 -3.53 -35.68 -16.45
C GLU A 775 -2.35 -36.46 -15.88
N GLN A 776 -1.26 -36.58 -16.65
CA GLN A 776 -0.03 -37.21 -16.18
C GLN A 776 0.68 -36.41 -15.11
N GLU A 777 0.65 -35.07 -15.21
CA GLU A 777 1.23 -34.18 -14.20
C GLU A 777 0.38 -34.19 -12.92
N LEU A 778 -0.94 -34.22 -13.04
CA LEU A 778 -1.85 -34.39 -11.90
C LEU A 778 -1.60 -35.74 -11.18
N LEU A 779 -1.42 -36.83 -11.93
CA LEU A 779 -1.10 -38.13 -11.36
C LEU A 779 0.29 -38.15 -10.68
N LYS A 780 1.28 -37.45 -11.22
CA LYS A 780 2.63 -37.35 -10.66
C LYS A 780 2.67 -36.51 -9.38
N ALA A 781 1.78 -35.55 -9.22
CA ALA A 781 1.70 -34.70 -8.03
C ALA A 781 1.39 -35.55 -6.76
N GLY A 782 0.65 -36.66 -6.89
CA GLY A 782 0.29 -37.49 -5.74
C GLY A 782 -0.57 -36.71 -4.75
N SER A 783 -0.20 -36.77 -3.47
CA SER A 783 -0.93 -36.11 -2.37
C SER A 783 -0.40 -34.72 -2.02
N SER A 784 0.67 -34.27 -2.63
CA SER A 784 1.32 -32.99 -2.30
C SER A 784 1.18 -31.97 -3.44
N PRO A 785 1.10 -30.66 -3.14
CA PRO A 785 1.12 -29.63 -4.18
C PRO A 785 2.37 -29.78 -5.05
N TYR A 786 2.16 -29.80 -6.35
CA TYR A 786 3.23 -29.96 -7.33
C TYR A 786 3.63 -28.59 -7.89
N ASN A 787 4.82 -28.11 -7.52
CA ASN A 787 5.36 -26.88 -8.08
C ASN A 787 5.88 -27.15 -9.50
N ASN A 788 5.15 -26.63 -10.50
CA ASN A 788 5.42 -26.84 -11.91
C ASN A 788 5.34 -25.49 -12.66
N ASP A 789 6.10 -25.37 -13.72
CA ASP A 789 6.03 -24.24 -14.67
C ASP A 789 4.65 -24.04 -15.30
N ARG A 790 3.75 -24.99 -15.16
CA ARG A 790 2.36 -24.95 -15.62
C ARG A 790 1.35 -24.54 -14.53
N ASN A 791 1.80 -24.21 -13.34
CA ASN A 791 0.91 -23.64 -12.33
C ASN A 791 0.44 -22.26 -12.78
N VAL A 792 -0.87 -22.07 -12.86
CA VAL A 792 -1.48 -20.78 -13.24
C VAL A 792 -1.17 -19.74 -12.18
N GLU A 793 -0.63 -18.62 -12.61
CA GLU A 793 -0.21 -17.49 -11.72
C GLU A 793 -1.11 -16.28 -11.88
N ARG A 794 -1.63 -16.01 -13.09
CA ARG A 794 -2.50 -14.87 -13.38
C ARG A 794 -3.63 -15.23 -14.32
N VAL A 795 -4.70 -14.44 -14.20
CA VAL A 795 -5.88 -14.48 -15.08
C VAL A 795 -6.17 -13.06 -15.52
N LEU A 796 -6.45 -12.83 -16.79
CA LEU A 796 -6.85 -11.54 -17.34
C LEU A 796 -7.77 -11.74 -18.53
N TYR A 797 -8.43 -10.69 -19.02
CA TYR A 797 -9.19 -10.77 -20.27
C TYR A 797 -8.81 -9.67 -21.26
N ILE A 798 -9.00 -9.95 -22.55
CA ILE A 798 -8.93 -8.99 -23.66
C ILE A 798 -10.17 -9.24 -24.53
N GLY A 799 -11.06 -8.26 -24.62
CA GLY A 799 -12.33 -8.39 -25.32
C GLY A 799 -13.18 -9.52 -24.73
N ASP A 800 -13.55 -10.47 -25.57
CA ASP A 800 -14.35 -11.66 -25.22
C ASP A 800 -13.52 -12.88 -24.80
N THR A 801 -12.23 -12.71 -24.59
CA THR A 801 -11.29 -13.81 -24.37
C THR A 801 -10.61 -13.69 -23.02
N LEU A 802 -10.72 -14.76 -22.21
CA LEU A 802 -10.05 -14.95 -20.95
C LEU A 802 -8.68 -15.64 -21.19
N TYR A 803 -7.64 -15.10 -20.59
CA TYR A 803 -6.30 -15.67 -20.64
C TYR A 803 -5.87 -16.12 -19.26
N THR A 804 -5.42 -17.37 -19.17
CA THR A 804 -4.72 -17.90 -18.00
C THR A 804 -3.25 -18.06 -18.32
N LEU A 805 -2.38 -17.63 -17.41
CA LEU A 805 -0.95 -17.60 -17.63
C LEU A 805 -0.20 -18.39 -16.57
N SER A 806 0.71 -19.24 -17.04
CA SER A 806 1.74 -19.91 -16.25
C SER A 806 3.10 -19.71 -16.90
N LYS A 807 4.17 -20.10 -16.26
CA LYS A 807 5.52 -19.99 -16.85
C LYS A 807 5.70 -20.85 -18.09
N GLY A 808 4.95 -21.94 -18.20
CA GLY A 808 5.05 -22.90 -19.31
C GLY A 808 3.99 -22.76 -20.40
N LEU A 809 2.90 -22.03 -20.14
CA LEU A 809 1.74 -22.01 -21.06
C LEU A 809 0.93 -20.72 -20.87
N ILE A 810 0.46 -20.17 -21.99
CA ILE A 810 -0.65 -19.20 -22.04
C ILE A 810 -1.82 -19.91 -22.70
N LYS A 811 -2.99 -19.91 -22.06
CA LYS A 811 -4.20 -20.50 -22.58
C LYS A 811 -5.27 -19.43 -22.74
N ALA A 812 -5.98 -19.43 -23.86
CA ALA A 812 -7.05 -18.50 -24.17
C ALA A 812 -8.39 -19.25 -24.22
N ASN A 813 -9.37 -18.78 -23.50
CA ASN A 813 -10.71 -19.34 -23.44
C ASN A 813 -11.76 -18.28 -23.79
N ASP A 814 -12.82 -18.66 -24.44
CA ASP A 814 -13.98 -17.80 -24.65
C ASP A 814 -14.65 -17.45 -23.31
N MET A 815 -14.86 -16.16 -23.03
CA MET A 815 -15.42 -15.74 -21.74
C MET A 815 -16.87 -16.20 -21.49
N THR A 816 -17.62 -16.49 -22.55
CA THR A 816 -19.02 -16.91 -22.43
C THR A 816 -19.13 -18.42 -22.27
N THR A 817 -18.50 -19.17 -23.18
CA THR A 817 -18.61 -20.63 -23.26
C THR A 817 -17.53 -21.36 -22.48
N MET A 818 -16.47 -20.69 -22.06
CA MET A 818 -15.26 -21.26 -21.46
C MET A 818 -14.49 -22.23 -22.36
N GLN A 819 -14.88 -22.35 -23.64
CA GLN A 819 -14.17 -23.20 -24.60
C GLN A 819 -12.80 -22.61 -24.93
N GLU A 820 -11.80 -23.47 -25.08
CA GLU A 820 -10.45 -23.07 -25.48
C GLU A 820 -10.45 -22.54 -26.91
N LYS A 821 -10.01 -21.28 -27.09
CA LYS A 821 -9.78 -20.61 -28.38
C LYS A 821 -8.38 -20.88 -28.93
N GLY A 822 -7.44 -21.13 -28.03
CA GLY A 822 -6.05 -21.38 -28.38
C GLY A 822 -5.14 -21.53 -27.18
N SER A 823 -3.95 -22.04 -27.42
CA SER A 823 -2.91 -22.15 -26.40
C SER A 823 -1.53 -21.89 -26.99
N LEU A 824 -0.63 -21.27 -26.22
CA LEU A 824 0.72 -20.94 -26.61
C LEU A 824 1.71 -21.51 -25.57
N PRO A 825 2.43 -22.60 -25.91
CA PRO A 825 3.52 -23.08 -25.06
C PRO A 825 4.67 -22.07 -25.00
N ILE A 826 5.11 -21.75 -23.78
CA ILE A 826 6.25 -20.86 -23.51
C ILE A 826 7.46 -21.75 -23.20
N ARG A 827 8.45 -21.73 -24.11
CA ARG A 827 9.66 -22.57 -24.03
C ARG A 827 10.85 -21.82 -23.50
#